data_bf18e558d7042718d52ece8426e27b6d
#
_entry.id   bf18e558d7042718d52ece8426e27b6d
#
_cell.length_a   1.000
_cell.length_b   1.000
_cell.length_c   1.000
_cell.angle_alpha   90.00
_cell.angle_beta   90.00
_cell.angle_gamma   90.00
#
_symmetry.space_group_name_H-M   'P 1'
#
loop_
_entity.id
_entity.type
_entity.pdbx_description
1 polymer ?
#
loop_
_entity_poly.entity_id
_entity_poly.type
_entity_poly.pdbx_seq_one_letter_code
_entity_poly.pdbx_strand_id
1 'polypeptide(L)'
;MLVCASILAANAAYANYPSSNELLTVTQQTGKIKGTIIDSKTGEPVIGASVKVKGTKLAAVTDLNGEFELNTHANATLQISYVGFKETEVKASNGMKISLEEDTEALEEVVVVGYGTQKKESLTGAMANIKGEKLKDITSATVENMLNGKVSGVYVAPGSGRPGSTGAIIIRGQTSINGATAPLWVVDGVIVGNSAGDLNPDDIETMTVLKDAASTAIYGSEGANGVVVVTTKQAKHEKMSISLSAKAGLSTLNRGNLEMMDGAEFYDYYKSFQNVESVNFPRWNEDLRNSNFDWFKLAKKTGSTQDYNLTLNGGSQNIQSMFTLGYFKEEGAVKGYDMNRYSTRIKVVYKPYEWLTIKPNISGSRTNDKDKQYSVGAMYSMMPWDSPYDENGNLVPNYYAGWVNSKATNYLNDLAAGDYSTSTTYDLSGGLDFDIQIAPWLTFSSVNNYSYYNSQTHGYYDPKSSSGEGVNGRTTEYNYTSTRRYTNQLLRFKKSWGKHNVNALLAYEFNDYEMKYTDVYATGFISGFEDFMTAAKPEMANGYRTAWAKQSYFTQWRYDYDSRYYGELSLRRDGRSNFGSNNRYGNFFSVSGAWNINNESWFKADWVDQLKLRAAFGSVGNVPTSLYPSYSLYSVGATYNENPGALISQIGNKDLTWEKTYTTGVGVDASFWQNRLHATLDYYIKNTSNILYQVPVTGLVGVTSIWKNIGKMRNTGIELTVGGDIIRTKDLTWNVTANISHNSNELRDLYKQRDANGNYVVKPVLISDGTSIAGTAQRILEIGEPVDTYYMKEWAGVNPEDGKPQWYMDDANGNKVVTDSYSKASYYKCGKASPDVYGSFSTSLFYKNFDLQANFGYSLGGQIYSYYRQEFDSDGAYAGDRNQMKLQKGWSRWEKPGDIATHPRAMYNNQDKGNLASSRYLESSDYLKLRSLTLGYNFDLKKYGIQTLRLSVSGENLFTITDYSGVDPELPAGTNDKGVLSVTSTGGTSVYPAVRKFMLGVNLTF
;
A
#
# COMPACT_ATOMS: atom_id res chain seq x y z
N MET A 1 4.20 29.92 16.09
CA MET A 1 4.42 30.86 14.98
C MET A 1 5.51 31.88 15.22
N LEU A 2 5.78 32.30 16.45
CA LEU A 2 6.82 33.34 16.77
C LEU A 2 8.27 32.84 16.78
N VAL A 3 8.51 31.53 16.91
CA VAL A 3 9.88 30.96 16.93
C VAL A 3 10.46 30.76 15.53
N CYS A 4 9.62 30.62 14.49
CA CYS A 4 10.09 30.45 13.11
C CYS A 4 10.51 31.78 12.43
N ALA A 5 10.01 32.91 12.92
CA ALA A 5 10.34 34.23 12.35
C ALA A 5 11.73 34.73 12.78
N SER A 6 12.27 34.27 13.91
CA SER A 6 13.59 34.67 14.43
C SER A 6 14.76 33.96 13.75
N ILE A 7 14.55 32.84 13.08
CA ILE A 7 15.63 32.10 12.39
C ILE A 7 15.91 32.70 11.00
N LEU A 8 14.92 33.33 10.38
CA LEU A 8 15.06 33.96 9.05
C LEU A 8 15.72 35.36 9.11
N ALA A 9 15.75 36.01 10.28
CA ALA A 9 16.34 37.36 10.44
C ALA A 9 17.86 37.35 10.79
N ALA A 10 18.42 36.20 11.12
CA ALA A 10 19.84 36.11 11.56
C ALA A 10 20.86 36.04 10.40
N ASN A 11 20.42 35.92 9.14
CA ASN A 11 21.32 35.74 7.99
C ASN A 11 21.75 37.05 7.28
N ALA A 12 21.40 38.20 7.78
CA ALA A 12 21.71 39.47 7.12
C ALA A 12 22.87 40.28 7.74
N ALA A 13 23.55 39.78 8.77
CA ALA A 13 24.45 40.65 9.56
C ALA A 13 25.93 40.21 9.70
N TYR A 14 26.43 39.28 8.85
CA TYR A 14 27.86 38.95 8.89
C TYR A 14 28.54 39.06 7.51
N ALA A 15 28.78 40.28 7.09
CA ALA A 15 29.72 40.57 6.04
C ALA A 15 30.44 41.91 6.44
N ASN A 16 31.64 41.79 7.02
CA ASN A 16 32.74 42.69 6.91
C ASN A 16 33.64 42.66 8.15
N TYR A 17 34.80 42.04 8.03
CA TYR A 17 36.05 42.46 8.70
C TYR A 17 37.26 42.12 7.83
N PRO A 18 38.18 43.02 7.53
CA PRO A 18 39.41 42.75 6.82
C PRO A 18 40.50 42.36 7.81
N SER A 19 41.23 41.31 7.56
CA SER A 19 42.50 41.04 8.25
C SER A 19 43.66 41.08 7.25
N SER A 20 44.49 42.08 7.41
CA SER A 20 45.82 42.19 6.83
C SER A 20 46.78 41.22 7.52
N ASN A 21 47.54 40.45 6.76
CA ASN A 21 48.88 40.03 7.10
C ASN A 21 49.66 39.76 5.80
N GLU A 22 50.63 40.63 5.55
CA GLU A 22 51.66 40.49 4.55
C GLU A 22 52.67 39.44 5.00
N LEU A 23 53.02 38.53 4.12
CA LEU A 23 54.26 37.80 4.12
C LEU A 23 54.77 37.68 2.70
N LEU A 24 55.88 38.25 2.46
CA LEU A 24 56.68 38.31 1.24
C LEU A 24 57.02 36.91 0.72
N THR A 25 56.64 36.64 -0.54
CA THR A 25 57.20 35.55 -1.29
C THR A 25 57.38 35.94 -2.77
N VAL A 26 58.48 35.53 -3.29
CA VAL A 26 59.10 35.75 -4.59
C VAL A 26 58.05 35.71 -5.74
N THR A 27 57.97 36.80 -6.47
CA THR A 27 57.10 36.98 -7.67
C THR A 27 57.58 36.14 -8.85
N GLN A 28 56.99 35.00 -9.08
CA GLN A 28 56.77 34.50 -10.43
C GLN A 28 55.59 35.31 -11.03
N GLN A 29 55.78 35.88 -12.23
CA GLN A 29 54.74 36.65 -12.93
C GLN A 29 53.50 35.81 -13.13
N THR A 30 52.48 36.03 -12.32
CA THR A 30 51.12 35.50 -12.54
C THR A 30 50.43 36.43 -13.53
N GLY A 31 50.01 35.88 -14.66
CA GLY A 31 49.22 36.59 -15.65
C GLY A 31 47.73 36.17 -15.53
N LYS A 32 46.82 37.09 -15.95
CA LYS A 32 45.41 36.72 -16.13
C LYS A 32 45.25 35.75 -17.29
N ILE A 33 44.77 34.55 -17.02
CA ILE A 33 44.45 33.55 -18.03
C ILE A 33 42.94 33.53 -18.19
N LYS A 34 42.49 33.71 -19.43
CA LYS A 34 41.10 33.59 -19.85
C LYS A 34 40.93 32.34 -20.71
N GLY A 35 39.79 31.69 -20.60
CA GLY A 35 39.39 30.56 -21.45
C GLY A 35 37.89 30.37 -21.50
N THR A 36 37.45 29.57 -22.46
CA THR A 36 36.04 29.25 -22.63
C THR A 36 35.87 27.72 -22.54
N ILE A 37 34.86 27.27 -21.82
CA ILE A 37 34.50 25.86 -21.69
C ILE A 37 33.20 25.62 -22.45
N ILE A 38 33.25 24.63 -23.36
CA ILE A 38 32.11 24.22 -24.16
C ILE A 38 31.84 22.73 -23.99
N ASP A 39 30.61 22.31 -24.22
CA ASP A 39 30.24 20.91 -24.40
C ASP A 39 30.79 20.38 -25.72
N SER A 40 31.45 19.24 -25.69
CA SER A 40 32.07 18.61 -26.87
C SER A 40 31.07 18.14 -27.93
N LYS A 41 29.84 17.82 -27.56
CA LYS A 41 28.77 17.34 -28.45
C LYS A 41 27.91 18.46 -29.02
N THR A 42 27.47 19.39 -28.14
CA THR A 42 26.55 20.45 -28.56
C THR A 42 27.25 21.70 -29.01
N GLY A 43 28.53 21.91 -28.60
CA GLY A 43 29.27 23.14 -28.82
C GLY A 43 28.77 24.32 -28.01
N GLU A 44 27.79 24.12 -27.11
CA GLU A 44 27.23 25.16 -26.26
C GLU A 44 28.14 25.47 -25.06
N PRO A 45 28.14 26.70 -24.53
CA PRO A 45 28.96 27.09 -23.38
C PRO A 45 28.52 26.34 -22.12
N VAL A 46 29.47 25.79 -21.35
CA VAL A 46 29.21 25.14 -20.07
C VAL A 46 29.25 26.19 -18.96
N ILE A 47 28.07 26.56 -18.45
CA ILE A 47 27.91 27.59 -17.43
C ILE A 47 28.10 26.99 -16.04
N GLY A 48 28.87 27.61 -15.15
CA GLY A 48 29.04 27.13 -13.79
C GLY A 48 30.09 26.05 -13.62
N ALA A 49 30.88 25.73 -14.62
CA ALA A 49 32.01 24.80 -14.51
C ALA A 49 33.09 25.35 -13.57
N SER A 50 33.58 24.51 -12.64
CA SER A 50 34.66 24.86 -11.72
C SER A 50 36.00 24.64 -12.41
N VAL A 51 36.84 25.69 -12.42
CA VAL A 51 38.20 25.68 -12.95
C VAL A 51 39.17 25.93 -11.82
N LYS A 52 39.90 24.91 -11.37
CA LYS A 52 40.82 24.97 -10.23
C LYS A 52 42.26 24.78 -10.68
N VAL A 53 43.16 25.53 -10.13
CA VAL A 53 44.62 25.27 -10.33
C VAL A 53 45.03 24.14 -9.42
N LYS A 54 45.48 23.03 -10.01
CA LYS A 54 45.84 21.79 -9.31
C LYS A 54 46.90 22.07 -8.24
N GLY A 55 46.67 21.60 -7.02
CA GLY A 55 47.58 21.82 -5.88
C GLY A 55 47.48 23.17 -5.19
N THR A 56 46.52 24.02 -5.56
CA THR A 56 46.31 25.35 -4.94
C THR A 56 44.86 25.56 -4.52
N LYS A 57 44.56 26.66 -3.82
CA LYS A 57 43.19 27.08 -3.50
C LYS A 57 42.58 28.03 -4.55
N LEU A 58 43.31 28.32 -5.63
CA LEU A 58 42.84 29.21 -6.70
C LEU A 58 41.83 28.49 -7.59
N ALA A 59 40.61 29.05 -7.68
CA ALA A 59 39.55 28.54 -8.54
C ALA A 59 38.74 29.70 -9.13
N ALA A 60 38.15 29.46 -10.28
CA ALA A 60 37.17 30.30 -10.94
C ALA A 60 35.98 29.45 -11.38
N VAL A 61 34.82 30.09 -11.68
CA VAL A 61 33.61 29.45 -12.20
C VAL A 61 33.28 30.11 -13.52
N THR A 62 32.88 29.33 -14.52
CA THR A 62 32.48 29.85 -15.84
C THR A 62 31.18 30.66 -15.76
N ASP A 63 31.14 31.75 -16.49
CA ASP A 63 29.98 32.64 -16.63
C ASP A 63 28.94 32.12 -17.62
N LEU A 64 27.93 32.95 -17.97
CA LEU A 64 26.85 32.61 -18.93
C LEU A 64 27.33 32.31 -20.35
N ASN A 65 28.55 32.70 -20.71
CA ASN A 65 29.18 32.41 -22.00
C ASN A 65 30.16 31.25 -21.92
N GLY A 66 30.24 30.56 -20.76
CA GLY A 66 31.22 29.52 -20.51
C GLY A 66 32.64 30.08 -20.30
N GLU A 67 32.80 31.40 -20.12
CA GLU A 67 34.13 32.03 -19.96
C GLU A 67 34.55 32.05 -18.50
N PHE A 68 35.87 31.83 -18.28
CA PHE A 68 36.49 31.96 -16.97
C PHE A 68 37.72 32.89 -17.04
N GLU A 69 38.03 33.53 -15.93
CA GLU A 69 39.26 34.30 -15.74
C GLU A 69 39.91 33.86 -14.44
N LEU A 70 41.21 33.52 -14.52
CA LEU A 70 41.98 33.01 -13.38
C LEU A 70 43.38 33.63 -13.38
N ASN A 71 43.86 34.14 -12.23
CA ASN A 71 45.20 34.67 -12.07
C ASN A 71 46.16 33.51 -11.73
N THR A 72 46.87 32.99 -12.76
CA THR A 72 47.83 31.91 -12.55
C THR A 72 48.98 32.03 -13.55
N HIS A 73 50.03 31.22 -13.39
CA HIS A 73 51.17 31.23 -14.32
C HIS A 73 50.85 30.39 -15.58
N ALA A 74 51.36 30.76 -16.70
CA ALA A 74 51.28 29.98 -17.93
C ALA A 74 51.81 28.55 -17.70
N ASN A 75 51.11 27.52 -18.28
CA ASN A 75 51.40 26.10 -18.10
C ASN A 75 51.01 25.50 -16.70
N ALA A 76 50.37 26.26 -15.81
CA ALA A 76 49.74 25.65 -14.64
C ALA A 76 48.77 24.56 -15.09
N THR A 77 48.64 23.47 -14.33
CA THR A 77 47.59 22.46 -14.61
C THR A 77 46.27 22.91 -14.05
N LEU A 78 45.28 23.16 -14.90
CA LEU A 78 43.89 23.44 -14.54
C LEU A 78 43.11 22.12 -14.48
N GLN A 79 42.40 21.92 -13.38
CA GLN A 79 41.48 20.83 -13.14
C GLN A 79 40.08 21.40 -13.29
N ILE A 80 39.34 20.89 -14.30
CA ILE A 80 38.03 21.39 -14.65
C ILE A 80 36.99 20.30 -14.34
N SER A 81 36.00 20.67 -13.57
CA SER A 81 34.91 19.77 -13.18
C SER A 81 33.55 20.46 -13.34
N TYR A 82 32.59 19.72 -13.86
CA TYR A 82 31.20 20.13 -13.94
C TYR A 82 30.29 18.90 -13.82
N VAL A 83 29.12 19.07 -13.19
CA VAL A 83 28.19 17.98 -12.98
C VAL A 83 27.71 17.42 -14.31
N GLY A 84 27.87 16.11 -14.56
CA GLY A 84 27.50 15.45 -15.81
C GLY A 84 28.60 15.47 -16.88
N PHE A 85 29.82 15.93 -16.56
CA PHE A 85 30.97 15.92 -17.49
C PHE A 85 32.20 15.26 -16.82
N LYS A 86 33.06 14.63 -17.66
CA LYS A 86 34.30 14.04 -17.20
C LYS A 86 35.24 15.12 -16.70
N GLU A 87 35.84 14.91 -15.55
CA GLU A 87 36.88 15.80 -15.03
C GLU A 87 38.06 15.82 -16.01
N THR A 88 38.47 17.01 -16.41
CA THR A 88 39.50 17.21 -17.45
C THR A 88 40.62 18.05 -16.91
N GLU A 89 41.89 17.61 -17.14
CA GLU A 89 43.06 18.37 -16.79
C GLU A 89 43.71 18.94 -18.04
N VAL A 90 43.95 20.25 -18.05
CA VAL A 90 44.62 20.95 -19.20
C VAL A 90 45.68 21.91 -18.71
N LYS A 91 46.65 22.20 -19.56
CA LYS A 91 47.67 23.24 -19.25
C LYS A 91 47.08 24.62 -19.54
N ALA A 92 47.29 25.53 -18.61
CA ALA A 92 46.80 26.90 -18.67
C ALA A 92 47.49 27.68 -19.80
N SER A 93 46.71 28.18 -20.76
CA SER A 93 47.13 29.12 -21.79
C SER A 93 46.03 30.18 -22.01
N ASN A 94 46.42 31.39 -22.36
CA ASN A 94 45.44 32.47 -22.53
C ASN A 94 44.64 32.30 -23.80
N GLY A 95 43.30 32.46 -23.73
CA GLY A 95 42.39 32.30 -24.85
C GLY A 95 42.06 30.85 -25.17
N MET A 96 42.31 29.90 -24.29
CA MET A 96 42.05 28.46 -24.50
C MET A 96 40.54 28.16 -24.65
N LYS A 97 40.24 27.26 -25.55
CA LYS A 97 38.89 26.67 -25.67
C LYS A 97 38.96 25.21 -25.25
N ILE A 98 38.21 24.87 -24.21
CA ILE A 98 38.21 23.56 -23.58
C ILE A 98 36.89 22.88 -23.90
N SER A 99 36.93 21.70 -24.48
CA SER A 99 35.72 20.87 -24.70
C SER A 99 35.63 19.84 -23.61
N LEU A 100 34.54 19.87 -22.84
CA LEU A 100 34.22 18.84 -21.86
C LEU A 100 33.42 17.74 -22.55
N GLU A 101 33.81 16.51 -22.32
CA GLU A 101 33.02 15.34 -22.71
C GLU A 101 31.97 15.06 -21.63
N GLU A 102 30.72 14.87 -22.05
CA GLU A 102 29.69 14.36 -21.12
C GLU A 102 30.21 13.07 -20.49
N ASP A 103 30.08 13.00 -19.19
CA ASP A 103 30.32 11.75 -18.48
C ASP A 103 29.13 10.82 -18.76
N THR A 104 29.29 10.01 -19.82
CA THR A 104 28.33 8.98 -20.19
C THR A 104 28.39 7.76 -19.28
N GLU A 105 29.27 7.73 -18.29
CA GLU A 105 29.11 6.84 -17.15
C GLU A 105 27.82 7.27 -16.48
N ALA A 106 26.77 6.46 -16.69
CA ALA A 106 25.44 6.68 -16.14
C ALA A 106 25.56 7.17 -14.71
N LEU A 107 24.92 8.29 -14.37
CA LEU A 107 24.75 8.77 -13.00
C LEU A 107 24.52 7.55 -12.13
N GLU A 108 25.51 7.17 -11.33
CA GLU A 108 25.47 5.95 -10.53
C GLU A 108 24.18 5.98 -9.72
N GLU A 109 23.20 5.17 -10.08
CA GLU A 109 21.91 5.14 -9.39
C GLU A 109 22.14 4.66 -7.95
N VAL A 110 22.05 5.60 -7.02
CA VAL A 110 22.19 5.33 -5.59
C VAL A 110 20.84 4.98 -5.02
N VAL A 111 20.75 3.85 -4.34
CA VAL A 111 19.53 3.36 -3.71
C VAL A 111 19.68 3.43 -2.19
N VAL A 112 18.66 3.89 -1.50
CA VAL A 112 18.61 3.84 -0.03
C VAL A 112 18.23 2.43 0.40
N VAL A 113 19.11 1.78 1.15
CA VAL A 113 18.94 0.40 1.60
C VAL A 113 19.31 0.28 3.08
N GLY A 114 18.40 -0.23 3.86
CA GLY A 114 18.63 -0.37 5.29
C GLY A 114 18.87 1.01 5.93
N TYR A 115 19.99 1.13 6.61
CA TYR A 115 20.40 2.37 7.28
C TYR A 115 21.52 3.11 6.53
N GLY A 116 21.53 3.02 5.20
CA GLY A 116 22.53 3.68 4.37
C GLY A 116 22.18 3.72 2.89
N THR A 117 23.06 4.30 2.09
CA THR A 117 22.93 4.36 0.64
C THR A 117 23.91 3.40 -0.03
N GLN A 118 23.51 2.80 -1.14
CA GLN A 118 24.36 1.92 -1.95
C GLN A 118 24.21 2.25 -3.43
N LYS A 119 25.28 2.01 -4.20
CA LYS A 119 25.20 1.97 -5.65
C LYS A 119 24.34 0.78 -6.08
N LYS A 120 23.48 0.93 -7.07
CA LYS A 120 22.62 -0.14 -7.61
C LYS A 120 23.43 -1.36 -8.05
N GLU A 121 24.60 -1.14 -8.62
CA GLU A 121 25.49 -2.21 -9.05
C GLU A 121 26.04 -3.07 -7.90
N SER A 122 26.17 -2.49 -6.69
CA SER A 122 26.69 -3.19 -5.50
C SER A 122 25.63 -3.97 -4.72
N LEU A 123 24.34 -3.92 -5.11
CA LEU A 123 23.26 -4.61 -4.43
C LEU A 123 23.37 -6.12 -4.62
N THR A 124 23.32 -6.85 -3.52
CA THR A 124 23.35 -8.32 -3.49
C THR A 124 21.99 -8.97 -3.32
N GLY A 125 20.99 -8.20 -2.89
CA GLY A 125 19.61 -8.65 -2.64
C GLY A 125 18.63 -8.21 -3.72
N ALA A 126 17.47 -8.88 -3.77
CA ALA A 126 16.36 -8.53 -4.64
C ALA A 126 15.60 -7.32 -4.07
N MET A 127 15.59 -6.23 -4.80
CA MET A 127 14.86 -5.02 -4.44
C MET A 127 14.38 -4.27 -5.69
N ALA A 128 13.38 -3.42 -5.49
CA ALA A 128 12.90 -2.53 -6.53
C ALA A 128 12.84 -1.09 -6.02
N ASN A 129 13.38 -0.17 -6.79
CA ASN A 129 13.36 1.27 -6.48
C ASN A 129 12.43 2.00 -7.43
N ILE A 130 11.56 2.85 -6.88
CA ILE A 130 10.63 3.69 -7.62
C ILE A 130 10.94 5.14 -7.25
N LYS A 131 11.30 5.95 -8.24
CA LYS A 131 11.49 7.39 -8.05
C LYS A 131 10.13 8.08 -7.91
N GLY A 132 10.03 9.07 -7.02
CA GLY A 132 8.81 9.86 -6.79
C GLY A 132 8.27 10.51 -8.08
N GLU A 133 9.15 10.84 -9.03
CA GLU A 133 8.77 11.38 -10.34
C GLU A 133 7.83 10.45 -11.14
N LYS A 134 8.00 9.12 -11.02
CA LYS A 134 7.11 8.13 -11.67
C LYS A 134 5.75 7.99 -10.97
N LEU A 135 5.58 8.64 -9.82
CA LEU A 135 4.36 8.63 -9.02
C LEU A 135 3.59 9.95 -9.08
N LYS A 136 4.21 11.03 -9.59
CA LYS A 136 3.63 12.39 -9.60
C LYS A 136 2.28 12.50 -10.30
N ASP A 137 2.04 11.69 -11.32
CA ASP A 137 0.82 11.74 -12.12
C ASP A 137 -0.33 10.89 -11.56
N ILE A 138 -0.07 10.14 -10.48
CA ILE A 138 -1.08 9.37 -9.76
C ILE A 138 -1.60 10.23 -8.61
N THR A 139 -2.91 10.41 -8.54
CA THR A 139 -3.53 11.17 -7.45
C THR A 139 -4.18 10.23 -6.46
N SER A 140 -3.51 9.97 -5.36
CA SER A 140 -3.99 9.08 -4.31
C SER A 140 -3.87 9.74 -2.93
N ALA A 141 -4.85 9.49 -2.09
CA ALA A 141 -4.80 9.89 -0.68
C ALA A 141 -3.72 9.13 0.09
N THR A 142 -3.39 7.91 -0.32
CA THR A 142 -2.49 6.98 0.40
C THR A 142 -1.33 6.51 -0.47
N VAL A 143 -0.19 6.28 0.16
CA VAL A 143 1.06 5.86 -0.51
C VAL A 143 0.97 4.40 -0.97
N GLU A 144 0.26 3.56 -0.23
CA GLU A 144 0.10 2.13 -0.51
C GLU A 144 -0.51 1.88 -1.89
N ASN A 145 -1.55 2.63 -2.24
CA ASN A 145 -2.22 2.50 -3.53
C ASN A 145 -1.32 2.85 -4.73
N MET A 146 -0.30 3.69 -4.52
CA MET A 146 0.65 4.09 -5.57
C MET A 146 1.58 2.96 -6.01
N LEU A 147 1.79 1.93 -5.18
CA LEU A 147 2.62 0.77 -5.51
C LEU A 147 1.94 -0.22 -6.46
N ASN A 148 0.64 -0.08 -6.68
CA ASN A 148 -0.13 -1.03 -7.45
C ASN A 148 0.38 -1.15 -8.89
N GLY A 149 0.83 -2.36 -9.27
CA GLY A 149 1.39 -2.66 -10.59
C GLY A 149 2.75 -2.01 -10.90
N LYS A 150 3.46 -1.45 -9.93
CA LYS A 150 4.77 -0.81 -10.16
C LYS A 150 5.96 -1.72 -9.91
N VAL A 151 5.80 -2.80 -9.16
CA VAL A 151 6.89 -3.67 -8.70
C VAL A 151 6.51 -5.13 -8.88
N SER A 152 7.42 -5.91 -9.50
CA SER A 152 7.29 -7.38 -9.56
C SER A 152 7.31 -7.99 -8.15
N GLY A 153 6.53 -9.05 -7.92
CA GLY A 153 6.42 -9.73 -6.62
C GLY A 153 5.63 -8.97 -5.56
N VAL A 154 5.06 -7.81 -5.90
CA VAL A 154 4.20 -7.00 -5.03
C VAL A 154 2.77 -7.07 -5.57
N TYR A 155 1.89 -7.65 -4.78
CA TYR A 155 0.46 -7.65 -5.04
C TYR A 155 -0.19 -6.59 -4.14
N VAL A 156 -0.90 -5.65 -4.74
CA VAL A 156 -1.65 -4.62 -4.02
C VAL A 156 -3.13 -4.86 -4.29
N ALA A 157 -3.86 -5.25 -3.25
CA ALA A 157 -5.30 -5.21 -3.29
C ALA A 157 -5.75 -3.81 -2.91
N PRO A 158 -6.31 -3.03 -3.83
CA PRO A 158 -6.77 -1.68 -3.51
C PRO A 158 -7.85 -1.76 -2.44
N GLY A 159 -7.92 -0.75 -1.60
CA GLY A 159 -9.07 -0.55 -0.73
C GLY A 159 -10.34 -0.31 -1.55
N SER A 160 -11.45 0.00 -0.89
CA SER A 160 -12.68 0.41 -1.59
C SER A 160 -12.47 1.70 -2.40
N GLY A 161 -13.41 2.06 -3.27
CA GLY A 161 -13.39 3.35 -3.96
C GLY A 161 -13.70 4.57 -3.07
N ARG A 162 -13.87 4.36 -1.75
CA ARG A 162 -14.13 5.41 -0.76
C ARG A 162 -12.93 6.36 -0.65
N PRO A 163 -13.15 7.68 -0.54
CA PRO A 163 -12.09 8.63 -0.25
C PRO A 163 -11.23 8.20 0.95
N GLY A 164 -9.91 8.31 0.83
CA GLY A 164 -8.97 7.92 1.89
C GLY A 164 -8.74 6.42 2.10
N SER A 165 -9.40 5.55 1.35
CA SER A 165 -9.26 4.09 1.52
C SER A 165 -7.86 3.60 1.20
N THR A 166 -7.28 2.79 2.09
CA THR A 166 -5.91 2.25 1.97
C THR A 166 -5.94 0.83 1.40
N GLY A 167 -5.05 0.55 0.45
CA GLY A 167 -4.86 -0.80 -0.10
C GLY A 167 -4.00 -1.68 0.79
N ALA A 168 -4.21 -2.99 0.70
CA ALA A 168 -3.39 -3.98 1.36
C ALA A 168 -2.28 -4.48 0.44
N ILE A 169 -1.07 -4.65 0.98
CA ILE A 169 0.12 -5.06 0.22
C ILE A 169 0.60 -6.42 0.68
N ILE A 170 0.84 -7.32 -0.27
CA ILE A 170 1.52 -8.60 -0.05
C ILE A 170 2.77 -8.67 -0.91
N ILE A 171 3.90 -9.08 -0.31
CA ILE A 171 5.18 -9.27 -1.00
C ILE A 171 5.57 -10.75 -0.97
N ARG A 172 5.63 -11.38 -2.17
CA ARG A 172 6.03 -12.78 -2.33
C ARG A 172 5.18 -13.77 -1.53
N GLY A 173 3.86 -13.58 -1.54
CA GLY A 173 2.88 -14.46 -0.92
C GLY A 173 2.72 -14.30 0.59
N GLN A 174 1.68 -14.92 1.11
CA GLN A 174 1.36 -14.93 2.54
C GLN A 174 2.34 -15.84 3.30
N THR A 175 2.83 -15.39 4.46
CA THR A 175 3.84 -16.11 5.26
C THR A 175 3.32 -16.62 6.59
N SER A 176 2.14 -16.20 7.03
CA SER A 176 1.55 -16.55 8.32
C SER A 176 0.05 -16.82 8.20
N ILE A 177 -0.51 -17.52 9.17
CA ILE A 177 -1.96 -17.75 9.31
C ILE A 177 -2.57 -16.71 10.26
N ASN A 178 -1.97 -16.52 11.44
CA ASN A 178 -2.46 -15.58 12.47
C ASN A 178 -1.42 -14.49 12.85
N GLY A 179 -0.28 -14.46 12.16
CA GLY A 179 0.71 -13.39 12.28
C GLY A 179 0.44 -12.23 11.31
N ALA A 180 1.27 -11.20 11.39
CA ALA A 180 1.22 -10.08 10.45
C ALA A 180 1.51 -10.56 9.01
N THR A 181 0.84 -9.98 8.02
CA THR A 181 1.02 -10.28 6.59
C THR A 181 1.41 -9.04 5.78
N ALA A 182 1.15 -7.84 6.29
CA ALA A 182 1.56 -6.58 5.68
C ALA A 182 3.08 -6.35 5.79
N PRO A 183 3.71 -5.67 4.82
CA PRO A 183 5.11 -5.31 4.89
C PRO A 183 5.38 -4.28 6.00
N LEU A 184 6.62 -4.24 6.45
CA LEU A 184 7.11 -3.20 7.36
C LEU A 184 7.36 -1.91 6.58
N TRP A 185 6.91 -0.78 7.09
CA TRP A 185 7.20 0.53 6.52
C TRP A 185 8.27 1.27 7.31
N VAL A 186 9.19 1.86 6.56
CA VAL A 186 10.30 2.66 7.10
C VAL A 186 10.33 3.99 6.36
N VAL A 187 10.18 5.09 7.07
CA VAL A 187 10.18 6.45 6.49
C VAL A 187 11.40 7.21 7.02
N ASP A 188 12.29 7.63 6.13
CA ASP A 188 13.55 8.32 6.47
C ASP A 188 14.38 7.61 7.56
N GLY A 189 14.39 6.27 7.56
CA GLY A 189 15.13 5.45 8.52
C GLY A 189 14.39 5.15 9.83
N VAL A 190 13.18 5.68 10.02
CA VAL A 190 12.32 5.41 11.19
C VAL A 190 11.31 4.33 10.87
N ILE A 191 11.22 3.29 11.69
CA ILE A 191 10.21 2.24 11.58
C ILE A 191 8.85 2.82 12.01
N VAL A 192 7.90 2.91 11.06
CA VAL A 192 6.56 3.49 11.31
C VAL A 192 5.46 2.43 11.48
N GLY A 193 5.72 1.16 11.14
CA GLY A 193 4.77 0.04 11.32
C GLY A 193 4.32 -0.58 10.01
N ASN A 194 3.04 -0.94 9.90
CA ASN A 194 2.48 -1.70 8.77
C ASN A 194 1.87 -0.81 7.67
N SER A 195 1.92 0.49 7.82
CA SER A 195 1.41 1.49 6.87
C SER A 195 2.31 2.72 6.89
N ALA A 196 2.32 3.47 5.80
CA ALA A 196 2.99 4.77 5.74
C ALA A 196 2.27 5.87 6.54
N GLY A 197 1.08 5.58 7.09
CA GLY A 197 0.25 6.55 7.80
C GLY A 197 -0.25 7.67 6.90
N ASP A 198 -0.38 8.87 7.46
CA ASP A 198 -0.83 10.06 6.74
C ASP A 198 0.29 10.78 5.96
N LEU A 199 1.33 10.05 5.53
CA LEU A 199 2.40 10.60 4.71
C LEU A 199 1.84 11.20 3.41
N ASN A 200 2.18 12.46 3.14
CA ASN A 200 1.81 13.08 1.87
C ASN A 200 2.60 12.43 0.71
N PRO A 201 1.92 11.83 -0.29
CA PRO A 201 2.59 11.22 -1.44
C PRO A 201 3.52 12.15 -2.22
N ASP A 202 3.20 13.44 -2.29
CA ASP A 202 4.04 14.43 -2.97
C ASP A 202 5.34 14.76 -2.22
N ASP A 203 5.49 14.34 -0.95
CA ASP A 203 6.76 14.45 -0.22
C ASP A 203 7.77 13.35 -0.59
N ILE A 204 7.38 12.33 -1.35
CA ILE A 204 8.22 11.17 -1.63
C ILE A 204 9.29 11.50 -2.67
N GLU A 205 10.55 11.21 -2.35
CA GLU A 205 11.68 11.22 -3.28
C GLU A 205 11.85 9.85 -3.93
N THR A 206 11.88 8.76 -3.10
CA THR A 206 11.99 7.38 -3.58
C THR A 206 11.24 6.42 -2.67
N MET A 207 10.75 5.33 -3.27
CA MET A 207 10.28 4.14 -2.55
C MET A 207 11.09 2.93 -2.98
N THR A 208 11.67 2.22 -2.02
CA THR A 208 12.43 0.99 -2.24
C THR A 208 11.71 -0.18 -1.59
N VAL A 209 11.34 -1.19 -2.36
CA VAL A 209 10.73 -2.41 -1.86
C VAL A 209 11.79 -3.49 -1.73
N LEU A 210 12.04 -3.95 -0.51
CA LEU A 210 12.99 -5.00 -0.15
C LEU A 210 12.24 -6.33 -0.07
N LYS A 211 12.65 -7.33 -0.86
CA LYS A 211 11.85 -8.54 -1.09
C LYS A 211 12.48 -9.83 -0.55
N ASP A 212 13.79 -9.85 -0.31
CA ASP A 212 14.53 -11.04 0.13
C ASP A 212 15.20 -10.87 1.51
N ALA A 213 15.73 -11.97 2.06
CA ALA A 213 16.36 -11.94 3.37
C ALA A 213 17.64 -11.10 3.40
N ALA A 214 18.39 -10.99 2.30
CA ALA A 214 19.61 -10.17 2.27
C ALA A 214 19.28 -8.71 2.55
N SER A 215 18.23 -8.22 1.93
CA SER A 215 17.79 -6.82 2.08
C SER A 215 16.94 -6.58 3.34
N THR A 216 16.19 -7.58 3.83
CA THR A 216 15.25 -7.41 4.94
C THR A 216 15.77 -7.86 6.30
N ALA A 217 16.83 -8.70 6.38
CA ALA A 217 17.35 -9.21 7.65
C ALA A 217 17.85 -8.12 8.60
N ILE A 218 18.28 -6.99 8.07
CA ILE A 218 18.69 -5.84 8.88
C ILE A 218 17.51 -5.23 9.68
N TYR A 219 16.26 -5.48 9.24
CA TYR A 219 15.04 -5.13 9.96
C TYR A 219 14.52 -6.27 10.85
N GLY A 220 15.12 -7.46 10.74
CA GLY A 220 15.03 -8.60 11.66
C GLY A 220 13.63 -9.16 11.80
N SER A 221 13.07 -8.97 12.99
CA SER A 221 11.86 -9.61 13.48
C SER A 221 10.54 -9.19 12.78
N GLU A 222 10.57 -8.23 11.90
CA GLU A 222 9.40 -7.74 11.17
C GLU A 222 9.62 -7.77 9.65
N GLY A 223 10.74 -8.37 9.20
CA GLY A 223 11.16 -8.40 7.80
C GLY A 223 10.55 -9.52 6.95
N ALA A 224 9.81 -10.49 7.53
CA ALA A 224 9.33 -11.68 6.81
C ALA A 224 8.37 -11.37 5.64
N ASN A 225 7.57 -10.32 5.79
CA ASN A 225 6.60 -9.89 4.78
C ASN A 225 7.17 -8.87 3.78
N GLY A 226 8.50 -8.64 3.81
CA GLY A 226 9.16 -7.58 3.07
C GLY A 226 9.16 -6.24 3.79
N VAL A 227 9.91 -5.28 3.24
CA VAL A 227 10.02 -3.93 3.82
C VAL A 227 9.87 -2.90 2.71
N VAL A 228 9.07 -1.87 2.95
CA VAL A 228 8.95 -0.70 2.09
C VAL A 228 9.68 0.46 2.74
N VAL A 229 10.78 0.87 2.13
CA VAL A 229 11.59 2.01 2.59
C VAL A 229 11.20 3.24 1.77
N VAL A 230 10.68 4.24 2.43
CA VAL A 230 10.33 5.54 1.83
C VAL A 230 11.39 6.56 2.22
N THR A 231 11.97 7.19 1.23
CA THR A 231 12.79 8.37 1.44
C THR A 231 11.99 9.58 0.99
N THR A 232 11.78 10.53 1.89
CA THR A 232 11.10 11.78 1.54
C THR A 232 12.11 12.78 0.99
N LYS A 233 11.64 13.77 0.24
CA LYS A 233 12.47 14.84 -0.32
C LYS A 233 13.38 15.44 0.75
N GLN A 234 14.60 15.78 0.35
CA GLN A 234 15.63 16.28 1.26
C GLN A 234 15.91 17.77 1.01
N ALA A 235 16.38 18.44 2.07
CA ALA A 235 16.94 19.78 1.94
C ALA A 235 18.20 19.76 1.07
N LYS A 236 18.34 20.67 0.12
CA LYS A 236 19.40 20.71 -0.87
C LYS A 236 20.29 21.94 -0.73
N HIS A 237 21.57 21.78 -1.06
CA HIS A 237 22.50 22.88 -1.19
C HIS A 237 22.36 23.50 -2.59
N GLU A 238 21.35 24.33 -2.77
CA GLU A 238 21.02 25.00 -4.03
C GLU A 238 20.44 26.38 -3.72
N LYS A 239 20.34 27.26 -4.74
CA LYS A 239 19.53 28.47 -4.61
C LYS A 239 18.11 28.09 -4.20
N MET A 240 17.47 28.97 -3.43
CA MET A 240 16.09 28.77 -3.01
C MET A 240 15.19 28.52 -4.25
N SER A 241 14.55 27.38 -4.29
CA SER A 241 13.55 27.01 -5.30
C SER A 241 12.17 26.93 -4.67
N ILE A 242 11.17 27.35 -5.42
CA ILE A 242 9.77 27.31 -5.05
C ILE A 242 9.08 26.39 -6.04
N SER A 243 8.56 25.28 -5.58
CA SER A 243 7.80 24.33 -6.42
C SER A 243 6.35 24.28 -5.97
N LEU A 244 5.45 24.43 -6.93
CA LEU A 244 4.00 24.33 -6.76
C LEU A 244 3.47 23.17 -7.61
N SER A 245 2.80 22.22 -6.99
CA SER A 245 2.00 21.18 -7.66
C SER A 245 0.53 21.42 -7.36
N ALA A 246 -0.29 21.53 -8.39
CA ALA A 246 -1.73 21.70 -8.25
C ALA A 246 -2.43 20.72 -9.18
N LYS A 247 -3.31 19.86 -8.62
CA LYS A 247 -4.12 18.91 -9.37
C LYS A 247 -5.58 19.09 -8.97
N ALA A 248 -6.46 19.06 -9.95
CA ALA A 248 -7.91 19.09 -9.72
C ALA A 248 -8.60 18.18 -10.72
N GLY A 249 -9.66 17.50 -10.29
CA GLY A 249 -10.35 16.60 -11.17
C GLY A 249 -11.69 16.13 -10.65
N LEU A 250 -12.31 15.27 -11.46
CA LEU A 250 -13.63 14.72 -11.24
C LEU A 250 -13.54 13.20 -11.17
N SER A 251 -14.43 12.59 -10.39
CA SER A 251 -14.56 11.15 -10.30
C SER A 251 -15.99 10.68 -10.51
N THR A 252 -16.13 9.49 -11.09
CA THR A 252 -17.41 8.83 -11.30
C THR A 252 -17.37 7.39 -10.84
N LEU A 253 -18.49 6.87 -10.31
CA LEU A 253 -18.60 5.47 -9.93
C LEU A 253 -18.47 4.53 -11.13
N ASN A 254 -17.75 3.44 -10.94
CA ASN A 254 -17.70 2.30 -11.84
C ASN A 254 -18.42 1.13 -11.19
N ARG A 255 -19.60 0.76 -11.67
CA ARG A 255 -20.37 -0.37 -11.13
C ARG A 255 -19.94 -1.74 -11.66
N GLY A 256 -18.90 -1.80 -12.50
CA GLY A 256 -18.46 -3.06 -13.12
C GLY A 256 -19.54 -3.66 -14.00
N ASN A 257 -19.66 -4.97 -13.91
CA ASN A 257 -20.65 -5.77 -14.64
C ASN A 257 -21.96 -5.98 -13.83
N LEU A 258 -22.05 -5.45 -12.59
CA LEU A 258 -23.25 -5.63 -11.76
C LEU A 258 -24.39 -4.74 -12.25
N GLU A 259 -25.38 -5.33 -12.84
CA GLU A 259 -26.62 -4.66 -13.27
C GLU A 259 -27.81 -5.19 -12.48
N MET A 260 -28.55 -4.29 -11.82
CA MET A 260 -29.77 -4.63 -11.09
C MET A 260 -30.98 -4.52 -12.02
N MET A 261 -32.00 -5.32 -11.75
CA MET A 261 -33.26 -5.26 -12.48
C MET A 261 -33.99 -3.94 -12.23
N ASP A 262 -34.58 -3.37 -13.26
CA ASP A 262 -35.56 -2.29 -13.10
C ASP A 262 -36.95 -2.83 -12.70
N GLY A 263 -37.93 -1.95 -12.50
CA GLY A 263 -39.23 -2.34 -12.02
C GLY A 263 -39.97 -3.29 -12.96
N ALA A 264 -39.87 -3.09 -14.29
CA ALA A 264 -40.53 -3.96 -15.30
C ALA A 264 -39.85 -5.34 -15.39
N GLU A 265 -38.49 -5.36 -15.40
CA GLU A 265 -37.70 -6.59 -15.44
C GLU A 265 -37.91 -7.42 -14.19
N PHE A 266 -37.99 -6.77 -13.02
CA PHE A 266 -38.20 -7.49 -11.77
C PHE A 266 -39.64 -8.01 -11.66
N TYR A 267 -40.62 -7.28 -12.21
CA TYR A 267 -42.01 -7.75 -12.33
C TYR A 267 -42.08 -9.01 -13.21
N ASP A 268 -41.48 -9.00 -14.41
CA ASP A 268 -41.44 -10.13 -15.32
C ASP A 268 -40.71 -11.32 -14.70
N TYR A 269 -39.58 -11.10 -13.98
CA TYR A 269 -38.88 -12.11 -13.20
C TYR A 269 -39.77 -12.72 -12.12
N TYR A 270 -40.51 -11.91 -11.40
CA TYR A 270 -41.42 -12.37 -10.35
C TYR A 270 -42.55 -13.24 -10.93
N LYS A 271 -43.09 -12.86 -12.08
CA LYS A 271 -44.10 -13.69 -12.79
C LYS A 271 -43.56 -15.01 -13.30
N SER A 272 -42.29 -15.15 -13.51
CA SER A 272 -41.64 -16.39 -13.95
C SER A 272 -41.51 -17.44 -12.85
N PHE A 273 -41.82 -17.12 -11.60
CA PHE A 273 -41.68 -18.07 -10.48
C PHE A 273 -42.61 -19.28 -10.67
N GLN A 274 -42.03 -20.47 -10.56
CA GLN A 274 -42.76 -21.72 -10.74
C GLN A 274 -43.88 -21.95 -9.70
N ASN A 275 -43.83 -21.25 -8.57
CA ASN A 275 -44.82 -21.29 -7.49
C ASN A 275 -45.60 -19.97 -7.37
N VAL A 276 -45.63 -19.13 -8.42
CA VAL A 276 -46.25 -17.81 -8.36
C VAL A 276 -47.69 -17.83 -7.91
N GLU A 277 -48.49 -18.83 -8.34
CA GLU A 277 -49.90 -18.97 -7.96
C GLU A 277 -50.11 -19.27 -6.47
N SER A 278 -49.09 -19.83 -5.82
CA SER A 278 -49.14 -20.11 -4.38
C SER A 278 -48.64 -18.96 -3.52
N VAL A 279 -48.13 -17.90 -4.15
CA VAL A 279 -47.56 -16.72 -3.45
C VAL A 279 -48.66 -15.73 -3.14
N ASN A 280 -49.07 -15.65 -1.90
CA ASN A 280 -49.91 -14.56 -1.42
C ASN A 280 -49.06 -13.31 -1.19
N PHE A 281 -48.83 -12.49 -2.22
CA PHE A 281 -48.07 -11.28 -2.16
C PHE A 281 -49.01 -10.09 -1.96
N PRO A 282 -49.10 -9.51 -0.76
CA PRO A 282 -50.21 -8.61 -0.36
C PRO A 282 -50.29 -7.32 -1.17
N ARG A 283 -49.22 -6.93 -1.92
CA ARG A 283 -49.12 -5.69 -2.70
C ARG A 283 -48.82 -5.95 -4.16
N TRP A 284 -48.90 -7.15 -4.61
CA TRP A 284 -48.70 -7.53 -5.99
C TRP A 284 -49.84 -6.98 -6.85
N ASN A 285 -49.53 -6.15 -7.81
CA ASN A 285 -50.43 -5.62 -8.80
C ASN A 285 -49.70 -5.35 -10.12
N GLU A 286 -50.46 -5.25 -11.21
CA GLU A 286 -49.92 -5.01 -12.56
C GLU A 286 -49.27 -3.62 -12.69
N ASP A 287 -49.60 -2.67 -11.82
CA ASP A 287 -49.03 -1.30 -11.86
C ASP A 287 -47.56 -1.28 -11.45
N LEU A 288 -47.09 -2.29 -10.72
CA LEU A 288 -45.66 -2.41 -10.36
C LEU A 288 -44.77 -2.49 -11.59
N ARG A 289 -45.25 -3.00 -12.70
CA ARG A 289 -44.50 -3.06 -13.95
C ARG A 289 -44.11 -1.67 -14.45
N ASN A 290 -44.90 -0.67 -14.15
CA ASN A 290 -44.71 0.73 -14.56
C ASN A 290 -44.00 1.55 -13.49
N SER A 291 -43.80 1.01 -12.28
CA SER A 291 -43.09 1.67 -11.18
C SER A 291 -41.62 1.36 -11.26
N ASN A 292 -40.80 2.40 -11.21
CA ASN A 292 -39.34 2.23 -11.14
C ASN A 292 -38.66 3.40 -10.43
N PHE A 293 -37.91 3.11 -9.42
CA PHE A 293 -37.05 4.09 -8.72
C PHE A 293 -35.59 3.61 -8.74
N ASP A 294 -34.69 4.46 -9.24
CA ASP A 294 -33.28 4.16 -9.39
C ASP A 294 -32.50 4.63 -8.12
N TRP A 295 -32.35 3.72 -7.16
CA TRP A 295 -31.60 3.93 -5.91
C TRP A 295 -30.12 4.18 -6.15
N PHE A 296 -29.55 3.60 -7.23
CA PHE A 296 -28.14 3.86 -7.59
C PHE A 296 -27.96 5.31 -8.05
N LYS A 297 -28.85 5.81 -8.90
CA LYS A 297 -28.84 7.21 -9.36
C LYS A 297 -29.06 8.18 -8.20
N LEU A 298 -29.92 7.84 -7.23
CA LEU A 298 -30.16 8.66 -6.05
C LEU A 298 -28.87 8.93 -5.26
N ALA A 299 -28.08 7.90 -4.99
CA ALA A 299 -26.88 7.99 -4.16
C ALA A 299 -25.66 8.47 -4.93
N LYS A 300 -25.60 8.24 -6.25
CA LYS A 300 -24.50 8.66 -7.13
C LYS A 300 -24.42 10.18 -7.26
N LYS A 301 -23.17 10.68 -7.27
CA LYS A 301 -22.81 12.05 -7.72
C LYS A 301 -21.53 12.02 -8.52
N THR A 302 -21.18 13.13 -9.15
CA THR A 302 -19.82 13.36 -9.62
C THR A 302 -19.00 13.80 -8.41
N GLY A 303 -17.97 13.01 -8.06
CA GLY A 303 -17.03 13.37 -7.03
C GLY A 303 -15.99 14.37 -7.53
N SER A 304 -15.25 14.99 -6.62
CA SER A 304 -14.16 15.92 -6.95
C SER A 304 -12.90 15.58 -6.15
N THR A 305 -11.74 15.82 -6.75
CA THR A 305 -10.45 15.68 -6.08
C THR A 305 -9.63 16.95 -6.30
N GLN A 306 -9.01 17.44 -5.23
CA GLN A 306 -8.11 18.60 -5.23
C GLN A 306 -6.86 18.24 -4.45
N ASP A 307 -5.69 18.55 -5.01
CA ASP A 307 -4.39 18.25 -4.42
C ASP A 307 -3.43 19.41 -4.72
N TYR A 308 -3.06 20.16 -3.67
CA TYR A 308 -2.21 21.34 -3.78
C TYR A 308 -1.00 21.17 -2.86
N ASN A 309 0.20 21.27 -3.44
CA ASN A 309 1.45 21.11 -2.70
C ASN A 309 2.40 22.26 -3.02
N LEU A 310 2.93 22.89 -1.98
CA LEU A 310 3.98 23.91 -2.05
C LEU A 310 5.24 23.36 -1.40
N THR A 311 6.37 23.43 -2.10
CA THR A 311 7.69 23.07 -1.58
C THR A 311 8.62 24.25 -1.72
N LEU A 312 9.24 24.65 -0.62
CA LEU A 312 10.37 25.58 -0.56
C LEU A 312 11.61 24.78 -0.24
N ASN A 313 12.66 24.83 -1.06
CA ASN A 313 13.87 24.06 -0.85
C ASN A 313 15.10 24.87 -1.26
N GLY A 314 16.12 24.86 -0.44
CA GLY A 314 17.38 25.54 -0.71
C GLY A 314 18.22 25.75 0.52
N GLY A 315 19.38 26.37 0.33
CA GLY A 315 20.27 26.70 1.42
C GLY A 315 21.74 26.78 1.03
N SER A 316 22.55 27.12 2.01
CA SER A 316 24.01 27.22 1.88
C SER A 316 24.70 25.87 2.17
N GLN A 317 26.01 25.85 2.07
CA GLN A 317 26.82 24.67 2.42
C GLN A 317 26.63 24.25 3.89
N ASN A 318 26.42 25.21 4.79
CA ASN A 318 26.32 24.94 6.22
C ASN A 318 24.90 24.75 6.72
N ILE A 319 23.92 25.34 6.05
CA ILE A 319 22.50 25.18 6.42
C ILE A 319 21.65 25.02 5.17
N GLN A 320 20.89 23.95 5.14
CA GLN A 320 19.94 23.62 4.09
C GLN A 320 18.59 23.43 4.73
N SER A 321 17.54 23.87 4.08
CA SER A 321 16.19 23.76 4.61
C SER A 321 15.20 23.39 3.52
N MET A 322 14.23 22.59 3.91
CA MET A 322 13.07 22.26 3.10
C MET A 322 11.81 22.44 3.93
N PHE A 323 10.83 23.07 3.34
CA PHE A 323 9.49 23.25 3.90
C PHE A 323 8.46 22.84 2.88
N THR A 324 7.50 22.00 3.28
CA THR A 324 6.36 21.60 2.44
C THR A 324 5.04 21.90 3.13
N LEU A 325 4.06 22.33 2.34
CA LEU A 325 2.67 22.45 2.72
C LEU A 325 1.84 21.69 1.70
N GLY A 326 0.92 20.84 2.17
CA GLY A 326 0.00 20.08 1.35
C GLY A 326 -1.45 20.27 1.79
N TYR A 327 -2.34 20.37 0.82
CA TYR A 327 -3.78 20.29 0.99
C TYR A 327 -4.35 19.28 0.02
N PHE A 328 -5.02 18.27 0.54
CA PHE A 328 -5.73 17.25 -0.25
C PHE A 328 -7.19 17.23 0.15
N LYS A 329 -8.09 17.23 -0.82
CA LYS A 329 -9.52 17.04 -0.61
C LYS A 329 -10.06 16.07 -1.65
N GLU A 330 -10.85 15.10 -1.21
CA GLU A 330 -11.57 14.19 -2.09
C GLU A 330 -13.03 14.08 -1.65
N GLU A 331 -13.93 14.49 -2.52
CA GLU A 331 -15.35 14.24 -2.36
C GLU A 331 -15.73 12.99 -3.13
N GLY A 332 -16.36 12.05 -2.44
CA GLY A 332 -16.72 10.75 -3.00
C GLY A 332 -17.75 10.84 -4.13
N ALA A 333 -17.74 9.83 -5.00
CA ALA A 333 -18.73 9.66 -6.05
C ALA A 333 -20.07 9.06 -5.54
N VAL A 334 -20.12 8.65 -4.27
CA VAL A 334 -21.37 8.46 -3.49
C VAL A 334 -21.53 9.67 -2.59
N LYS A 335 -22.75 10.19 -2.51
CA LYS A 335 -23.08 11.36 -1.66
C LYS A 335 -22.77 11.06 -0.19
N GLY A 336 -22.29 12.05 0.53
CA GLY A 336 -22.05 12.00 1.97
C GLY A 336 -20.67 11.51 2.39
N TYR A 337 -19.81 11.06 1.47
CA TYR A 337 -18.43 10.66 1.75
C TYR A 337 -17.48 11.75 1.31
N ASP A 338 -16.70 12.28 2.21
CA ASP A 338 -15.62 13.21 1.89
C ASP A 338 -14.46 13.11 2.87
N MET A 339 -13.27 13.47 2.39
CA MET A 339 -12.03 13.50 3.16
C MET A 339 -11.25 14.76 2.81
N ASN A 340 -10.64 15.40 3.81
CA ASN A 340 -9.64 16.42 3.57
C ASN A 340 -8.44 16.25 4.51
N ARG A 341 -7.23 16.54 4.00
CA ARG A 341 -5.98 16.46 4.74
C ARG A 341 -5.15 17.72 4.53
N TYR A 342 -4.71 18.31 5.63
CA TYR A 342 -3.66 19.32 5.68
C TYR A 342 -2.38 18.64 6.13
N SER A 343 -1.27 18.87 5.46
CA SER A 343 0.03 18.30 5.82
C SER A 343 1.14 19.33 5.76
N THR A 344 2.14 19.17 6.61
CA THR A 344 3.34 20.01 6.62
C THR A 344 4.56 19.17 6.97
N ARG A 345 5.70 19.53 6.40
CA ARG A 345 6.99 18.93 6.72
C ARG A 345 8.10 19.99 6.69
N ILE A 346 8.95 19.95 7.70
CA ILE A 346 10.12 20.80 7.81
C ILE A 346 11.34 19.90 7.99
N LYS A 347 12.34 20.06 7.16
CA LYS A 347 13.64 19.40 7.31
C LYS A 347 14.74 20.44 7.25
N VAL A 348 15.68 20.36 8.16
CA VAL A 348 16.87 21.18 8.17
C VAL A 348 18.09 20.27 8.25
N VAL A 349 19.13 20.61 7.51
CA VAL A 349 20.46 20.00 7.64
C VAL A 349 21.40 21.14 8.03
N TYR A 350 21.90 21.10 9.26
CA TYR A 350 22.80 22.11 9.81
C TYR A 350 24.18 21.50 10.09
N LYS A 351 25.21 22.08 9.50
CA LYS A 351 26.61 21.67 9.63
C LYS A 351 27.40 22.79 10.31
N PRO A 352 27.35 22.88 11.67
CA PRO A 352 28.11 23.89 12.41
C PRO A 352 29.62 23.69 12.27
N TYR A 353 30.04 22.44 12.13
CA TYR A 353 31.44 22.03 11.96
C TYR A 353 31.51 20.92 10.90
N GLU A 354 32.65 20.72 10.27
CA GLU A 354 32.83 19.66 9.25
C GLU A 354 32.58 18.25 9.81
N TRP A 355 32.84 18.07 11.10
CA TRP A 355 32.65 16.77 11.78
C TRP A 355 31.26 16.56 12.38
N LEU A 356 30.38 17.59 12.41
CA LEU A 356 29.07 17.53 13.04
C LEU A 356 27.95 17.94 12.07
N THR A 357 27.00 17.05 11.83
CA THR A 357 25.77 17.39 11.11
C THR A 357 24.58 17.14 12.03
N ILE A 358 23.68 18.11 12.15
CA ILE A 358 22.44 18.07 12.93
C ILE A 358 21.26 18.15 11.97
N LYS A 359 20.30 17.25 12.11
CA LYS A 359 19.17 17.13 11.17
C LYS A 359 17.83 17.10 11.92
N PRO A 360 17.33 18.26 12.40
CA PRO A 360 15.98 18.33 12.91
C PRO A 360 14.97 18.13 11.79
N ASN A 361 13.92 17.35 12.06
CA ASN A 361 12.80 17.15 11.16
C ASN A 361 11.48 17.15 11.94
N ILE A 362 10.47 17.78 11.38
CA ILE A 362 9.12 17.84 11.95
C ILE A 362 8.14 17.60 10.81
N SER A 363 7.18 16.75 11.04
CA SER A 363 6.04 16.58 10.11
C SER A 363 4.73 16.50 10.89
N GLY A 364 3.66 16.92 10.27
CA GLY A 364 2.34 16.82 10.84
C GLY A 364 1.27 16.81 9.78
N SER A 365 0.19 16.10 10.08
CA SER A 365 -1.03 16.11 9.28
C SER A 365 -2.26 16.22 10.17
N ARG A 366 -3.30 16.80 9.60
CA ARG A 366 -4.67 16.75 10.11
C ARG A 366 -5.57 16.27 9.01
N THR A 367 -6.21 15.12 9.24
CA THR A 367 -7.18 14.51 8.32
C THR A 367 -8.56 14.57 8.94
N ASN A 368 -9.56 15.03 8.17
CA ASN A 368 -10.95 14.96 8.56
C ASN A 368 -11.67 14.10 7.53
N ASP A 369 -12.36 13.07 8.02
CA ASP A 369 -13.25 12.21 7.27
C ASP A 369 -14.68 12.49 7.67
N LYS A 370 -15.56 12.58 6.69
CA LYS A 370 -16.99 12.69 6.88
C LYS A 370 -17.67 11.47 6.27
N ASP A 371 -18.51 10.85 7.04
CA ASP A 371 -19.32 9.72 6.65
C ASP A 371 -20.80 10.01 6.94
N LYS A 372 -21.43 10.75 6.05
CA LYS A 372 -22.86 10.98 6.10
C LYS A 372 -23.52 10.06 5.08
N GLN A 373 -24.10 8.98 5.58
CA GLN A 373 -24.34 7.76 4.85
C GLN A 373 -25.49 7.79 3.84
N TYR A 374 -25.15 7.98 2.56
CA TYR A 374 -25.94 7.36 1.51
C TYR A 374 -25.51 5.89 1.44
N SER A 375 -26.38 4.98 1.86
CA SER A 375 -26.04 3.57 1.99
C SER A 375 -25.64 2.95 0.66
N VAL A 376 -24.39 2.48 0.56
CA VAL A 376 -23.91 1.75 -0.64
C VAL A 376 -24.68 0.45 -0.81
N GLY A 377 -25.01 -0.24 0.28
CA GLY A 377 -25.84 -1.46 0.23
C GLY A 377 -27.22 -1.19 -0.36
N ALA A 378 -27.86 -0.11 0.05
CA ALA A 378 -29.18 0.28 -0.46
C ALA A 378 -29.18 0.60 -1.97
N MET A 379 -28.05 1.06 -2.54
CA MET A 379 -27.93 1.29 -4.00
C MET A 379 -28.24 0.05 -4.83
N TYR A 380 -28.00 -1.13 -4.27
CA TYR A 380 -28.20 -2.41 -4.95
C TYR A 380 -29.39 -3.19 -4.39
N SER A 381 -29.61 -3.17 -3.06
CA SER A 381 -30.57 -4.04 -2.40
C SER A 381 -32.01 -3.52 -2.38
N MET A 382 -32.21 -2.19 -2.44
CA MET A 382 -33.56 -1.63 -2.37
C MET A 382 -34.40 -2.02 -3.58
N MET A 383 -35.69 -2.30 -3.33
CA MET A 383 -36.63 -2.65 -4.37
C MET A 383 -36.80 -1.52 -5.37
N PRO A 384 -36.82 -1.80 -6.70
CA PRO A 384 -37.02 -0.78 -7.70
C PRO A 384 -38.43 -0.18 -7.68
N TRP A 385 -39.37 -0.85 -7.01
CA TRP A 385 -40.74 -0.37 -6.83
C TRP A 385 -40.92 0.56 -5.63
N ASP A 386 -40.05 0.51 -4.66
CA ASP A 386 -40.14 1.24 -3.40
C ASP A 386 -39.47 2.62 -3.54
N SER A 387 -40.23 3.64 -3.89
CA SER A 387 -39.73 5.04 -3.93
C SER A 387 -39.58 5.57 -2.50
N PRO A 388 -38.46 6.27 -2.17
CA PRO A 388 -38.31 6.93 -0.88
C PRO A 388 -39.21 8.16 -0.70
N TYR A 389 -39.94 8.55 -1.75
CA TYR A 389 -40.84 9.71 -1.76
C TYR A 389 -42.26 9.29 -2.10
N ASP A 390 -43.23 9.95 -1.46
CA ASP A 390 -44.63 9.89 -1.83
C ASP A 390 -44.93 10.67 -3.12
N GLU A 391 -46.19 10.65 -3.57
CA GLU A 391 -46.65 11.38 -4.77
C GLU A 391 -46.48 12.91 -4.65
N ASN A 392 -46.40 13.44 -3.45
CA ASN A 392 -46.21 14.87 -3.17
C ASN A 392 -44.74 15.26 -3.04
N GLY A 393 -43.81 14.28 -3.12
CA GLY A 393 -42.36 14.48 -2.96
C GLY A 393 -41.87 14.51 -1.52
N ASN A 394 -42.72 14.14 -0.55
CA ASN A 394 -42.29 13.98 0.85
C ASN A 394 -41.60 12.64 1.07
N LEU A 395 -40.66 12.58 2.01
CA LEU A 395 -40.07 11.30 2.42
C LEU A 395 -41.13 10.39 3.05
N VAL A 396 -41.22 9.14 2.56
CA VAL A 396 -42.06 8.13 3.21
C VAL A 396 -41.37 7.65 4.51
N PRO A 397 -42.12 7.31 5.56
CA PRO A 397 -41.56 6.86 6.84
C PRO A 397 -40.83 5.52 6.71
N ASN A 398 -40.03 5.18 7.71
CA ASN A 398 -39.45 3.85 7.86
C ASN A 398 -40.58 2.83 8.02
N TYR A 399 -40.36 1.61 7.51
CA TYR A 399 -41.36 0.52 7.54
C TYR A 399 -42.69 0.91 6.86
N TYR A 400 -42.58 1.68 5.80
CA TYR A 400 -43.74 2.21 5.09
C TYR A 400 -44.63 1.10 4.53
N ALA A 401 -45.86 1.08 4.98
CA ALA A 401 -46.83 0.08 4.56
C ALA A 401 -47.14 0.12 3.04
N GLY A 402 -46.88 1.21 2.34
CA GLY A 402 -47.00 1.34 0.89
C GLY A 402 -45.88 0.66 0.08
N TRP A 403 -44.72 0.41 0.68
CA TRP A 403 -43.63 -0.28 -0.01
C TRP A 403 -43.88 -1.79 -0.17
N VAL A 404 -43.35 -2.38 -1.23
CA VAL A 404 -43.31 -3.82 -1.44
C VAL A 404 -42.53 -4.47 -0.29
N ASN A 405 -41.34 -3.97 -0.02
CA ASN A 405 -40.59 -4.33 1.21
C ASN A 405 -40.99 -3.43 2.38
N SER A 406 -42.14 -3.70 3.00
CA SER A 406 -42.61 -2.91 4.16
C SER A 406 -41.78 -3.05 5.44
N LYS A 407 -40.76 -3.91 5.42
CA LYS A 407 -39.82 -4.05 6.55
C LYS A 407 -38.53 -3.23 6.34
N ALA A 408 -38.36 -2.62 5.17
CA ALA A 408 -37.20 -1.80 4.89
C ALA A 408 -37.28 -0.43 5.57
N THR A 409 -36.12 0.11 5.88
CA THR A 409 -35.98 1.49 6.36
C THR A 409 -35.69 2.43 5.19
N ASN A 410 -36.28 3.60 5.23
CA ASN A 410 -35.93 4.69 4.32
C ASN A 410 -34.74 5.47 4.92
N TYR A 411 -33.51 5.09 4.56
CA TYR A 411 -32.32 5.71 5.11
C TYR A 411 -32.24 7.23 4.84
N LEU A 412 -33.04 7.77 3.91
CA LEU A 412 -33.14 9.21 3.73
C LEU A 412 -33.78 9.93 4.90
N ASN A 413 -34.64 9.23 5.69
CA ASN A 413 -35.16 9.78 6.94
C ASN A 413 -34.03 9.96 7.96
N ASP A 414 -33.10 9.01 8.03
CA ASP A 414 -31.93 9.09 8.93
C ASP A 414 -31.05 10.28 8.58
N LEU A 415 -30.82 10.49 7.27
CA LEU A 415 -30.07 11.65 6.79
C LEU A 415 -30.83 12.97 7.03
N ALA A 416 -32.14 12.99 6.83
CA ALA A 416 -32.97 14.17 7.09
C ALA A 416 -33.06 14.50 8.58
N ALA A 417 -33.05 13.48 9.43
CA ALA A 417 -32.98 13.63 10.89
C ALA A 417 -31.62 14.18 11.36
N GLY A 418 -30.58 14.05 10.55
CA GLY A 418 -29.27 14.60 10.82
C GLY A 418 -28.23 13.57 11.30
N ASP A 419 -28.46 12.28 11.13
CA ASP A 419 -27.46 11.25 11.43
C ASP A 419 -26.14 11.51 10.68
N TYR A 420 -25.02 11.39 11.40
CA TYR A 420 -23.69 11.52 10.79
C TYR A 420 -22.62 10.83 11.62
N SER A 421 -21.48 10.57 10.99
CA SER A 421 -20.23 10.19 11.64
C SER A 421 -19.09 11.00 11.05
N THR A 422 -18.22 11.52 11.90
CA THR A 422 -17.02 12.26 11.48
C THR A 422 -15.82 11.76 12.26
N SER A 423 -14.66 11.71 11.59
CA SER A 423 -13.39 11.39 12.22
C SER A 423 -12.37 12.49 11.97
N THR A 424 -11.70 12.93 13.02
CA THR A 424 -10.57 13.86 12.93
C THR A 424 -9.32 13.16 13.43
N THR A 425 -8.30 13.09 12.57
CA THR A 425 -7.03 12.44 12.88
C THR A 425 -5.91 13.48 12.86
N TYR A 426 -5.06 13.46 13.88
CA TYR A 426 -3.81 14.21 13.97
C TYR A 426 -2.65 13.22 13.99
N ASP A 427 -1.71 13.36 13.08
CA ASP A 427 -0.45 12.60 13.04
C ASP A 427 0.71 13.61 13.11
N LEU A 428 1.46 13.58 14.20
CA LEU A 428 2.58 14.49 14.46
C LEU A 428 3.84 13.68 14.71
N SER A 429 4.94 14.06 14.07
CA SER A 429 6.23 13.40 14.21
C SER A 429 7.34 14.43 14.31
N GLY A 430 8.20 14.28 15.30
CA GLY A 430 9.40 15.10 15.48
C GLY A 430 10.65 14.24 15.61
N GLY A 431 11.68 14.54 14.82
CA GLY A 431 12.95 13.85 14.84
C GLY A 431 14.12 14.81 15.03
N LEU A 432 15.19 14.30 15.64
CA LEU A 432 16.46 15.00 15.78
C LEU A 432 17.60 13.99 15.58
N ASP A 433 18.22 14.07 14.42
CA ASP A 433 19.30 13.17 14.03
C ASP A 433 20.65 13.88 14.08
N PHE A 434 21.69 13.10 14.38
CA PHE A 434 23.07 13.59 14.44
C PHE A 434 23.96 12.65 13.66
N ASP A 435 24.88 13.24 12.86
CA ASP A 435 26.05 12.54 12.34
C ASP A 435 27.31 13.19 12.89
N ILE A 436 28.16 12.40 13.55
CA ILE A 436 29.43 12.81 14.12
C ILE A 436 30.53 12.03 13.40
N GLN A 437 31.33 12.72 12.62
CA GLN A 437 32.49 12.16 11.93
C GLN A 437 33.68 12.08 12.87
N ILE A 438 33.87 10.92 13.50
CA ILE A 438 34.95 10.69 14.48
C ILE A 438 36.31 10.64 13.77
N ALA A 439 36.31 9.99 12.59
CA ALA A 439 37.46 9.89 11.71
C ALA A 439 37.00 9.83 10.24
N PRO A 440 37.83 10.06 9.23
CA PRO A 440 37.41 9.97 7.83
C PRO A 440 36.77 8.64 7.42
N TRP A 441 37.02 7.59 8.18
CA TRP A 441 36.53 6.23 7.97
C TRP A 441 35.51 5.76 9.03
N LEU A 442 35.20 6.61 10.05
CA LEU A 442 34.35 6.25 11.18
C LEU A 442 33.35 7.37 11.50
N THR A 443 32.07 7.08 11.35
CA THR A 443 30.96 7.99 11.66
C THR A 443 30.04 7.37 12.70
N PHE A 444 29.71 8.13 13.74
CA PHE A 444 28.61 7.81 14.64
C PHE A 444 27.36 8.56 14.18
N SER A 445 26.24 7.85 14.05
CA SER A 445 24.94 8.44 13.69
C SER A 445 23.91 8.08 14.75
N SER A 446 23.11 9.05 15.12
CA SER A 446 21.98 8.87 16.05
C SER A 446 20.72 9.35 15.36
N VAL A 447 19.75 8.46 15.17
CA VAL A 447 18.42 8.73 14.59
C VAL A 447 17.41 8.65 15.71
N ASN A 448 16.67 9.71 15.96
CA ASN A 448 15.71 9.80 17.06
C ASN A 448 14.40 10.37 16.56
N ASN A 449 13.29 9.75 16.94
CA ASN A 449 11.94 10.18 16.55
C ASN A 449 10.94 9.97 17.69
N TYR A 450 10.03 10.91 17.83
CA TYR A 450 8.84 10.82 18.64
C TYR A 450 7.61 11.07 17.77
N SER A 451 6.67 10.13 17.77
CA SER A 451 5.41 10.27 17.03
C SER A 451 4.22 10.28 17.99
N TYR A 452 3.27 11.13 17.70
CA TYR A 452 1.99 11.24 18.37
C TYR A 452 0.88 11.14 17.34
N TYR A 453 -0.02 10.19 17.53
CA TYR A 453 -1.20 9.97 16.70
C TYR A 453 -2.44 10.07 17.58
N ASN A 454 -3.43 10.82 17.14
CA ASN A 454 -4.73 10.92 17.80
C ASN A 454 -5.84 10.88 16.74
N SER A 455 -6.81 10.00 16.92
CA SER A 455 -8.02 9.91 16.09
C SER A 455 -9.23 10.01 16.98
N GLN A 456 -10.09 10.97 16.70
CA GLN A 456 -11.36 11.22 17.37
C GLN A 456 -12.47 10.98 16.37
N THR A 457 -13.40 10.07 16.70
CA THR A 457 -14.57 9.80 15.88
C THR A 457 -15.81 10.13 16.69
N HIS A 458 -16.63 11.00 16.13
CA HIS A 458 -17.91 11.41 16.69
C HIS A 458 -19.03 10.90 15.80
N GLY A 459 -20.04 10.28 16.39
CA GLY A 459 -21.24 9.81 15.71
C GLY A 459 -22.51 10.23 16.43
N TYR A 460 -23.46 10.77 15.67
CA TYR A 460 -24.78 11.16 16.14
C TYR A 460 -25.87 10.42 15.38
N TYR A 461 -26.83 9.88 16.12
CA TYR A 461 -28.03 9.23 15.63
C TYR A 461 -29.25 9.87 16.27
N ASP A 462 -30.05 10.54 15.46
CA ASP A 462 -31.22 11.30 15.95
C ASP A 462 -32.31 10.37 16.48
N PRO A 463 -33.10 10.76 17.53
CA PRO A 463 -34.24 9.99 18.00
C PRO A 463 -35.28 9.61 16.94
N LYS A 464 -35.31 10.35 15.83
CA LYS A 464 -36.25 10.08 14.72
C LYS A 464 -35.64 9.20 13.61
N SER A 465 -34.33 8.88 13.71
CA SER A 465 -33.67 7.99 12.75
C SER A 465 -33.94 6.53 13.07
N SER A 466 -33.85 5.65 12.08
CA SER A 466 -34.01 4.21 12.27
C SER A 466 -32.94 3.62 13.21
N SER A 467 -31.77 4.24 13.26
CA SER A 467 -30.67 3.84 14.13
C SER A 467 -30.77 4.40 15.57
N GLY A 468 -31.51 5.47 15.75
CA GLY A 468 -31.68 6.17 17.04
C GLY A 468 -33.02 5.90 17.74
N GLU A 469 -34.10 5.59 17.01
CA GLU A 469 -35.45 5.50 17.57
C GLU A 469 -35.58 4.48 18.71
N GLY A 470 -34.95 3.32 18.59
CA GLY A 470 -35.02 2.24 19.59
C GLY A 470 -34.40 2.58 20.93
N VAL A 471 -33.56 3.65 21.01
CA VAL A 471 -32.87 4.12 22.21
C VAL A 471 -33.11 5.62 22.45
N ASN A 472 -34.04 6.21 21.73
CA ASN A 472 -34.37 7.63 21.77
C ASN A 472 -33.13 8.54 21.51
N GLY A 473 -32.42 8.25 20.43
CA GLY A 473 -31.19 8.93 20.03
C GLY A 473 -29.94 8.40 20.70
N ARG A 474 -28.83 8.51 19.99
CA ARG A 474 -27.51 8.05 20.47
C ARG A 474 -26.41 9.00 20.02
N THR A 475 -25.50 9.35 20.93
CA THR A 475 -24.21 9.96 20.62
C THR A 475 -23.10 9.01 21.01
N THR A 476 -22.09 8.88 20.13
CA THR A 476 -20.91 8.04 20.34
C THR A 476 -19.63 8.86 20.16
N GLU A 477 -18.65 8.64 21.02
CA GLU A 477 -17.32 9.25 20.91
C GLU A 477 -16.26 8.18 21.05
N TYR A 478 -15.42 8.02 20.04
CA TYR A 478 -14.26 7.13 20.06
C TYR A 478 -12.99 7.98 20.03
N ASN A 479 -12.11 7.80 21.01
CA ASN A 479 -10.83 8.48 21.07
C ASN A 479 -9.70 7.45 21.13
N TYR A 480 -8.88 7.44 20.09
CA TYR A 480 -7.70 6.60 19.96
C TYR A 480 -6.47 7.51 20.00
N THR A 481 -5.59 7.31 20.97
CA THR A 481 -4.32 8.04 21.07
C THR A 481 -3.18 7.05 21.11
N SER A 482 -2.15 7.28 20.32
CA SER A 482 -0.94 6.47 20.43
C SER A 482 0.33 7.32 20.35
N THR A 483 1.37 6.84 21.03
CA THR A 483 2.71 7.43 21.01
C THR A 483 3.72 6.37 20.65
N ARG A 484 4.75 6.77 19.91
CA ARG A 484 5.90 5.92 19.58
C ARG A 484 7.19 6.68 19.84
N ARG A 485 8.15 6.00 20.49
CA ARG A 485 9.51 6.49 20.66
C ARG A 485 10.46 5.57 19.89
N TYR A 486 11.26 6.16 19.05
CA TYR A 486 12.22 5.43 18.24
C TYR A 486 13.60 6.06 18.41
N THR A 487 14.60 5.24 18.67
CA THR A 487 16.00 5.65 18.63
C THR A 487 16.85 4.54 18.00
N ASN A 488 17.80 4.94 17.16
CA ASN A 488 18.77 4.05 16.54
C ASN A 488 20.17 4.68 16.58
N GLN A 489 21.09 3.99 17.23
CA GLN A 489 22.47 4.43 17.42
C GLN A 489 23.36 3.57 16.53
N LEU A 490 24.08 4.22 15.59
CA LEU A 490 24.79 3.54 14.51
C LEU A 490 26.25 3.98 14.48
N LEU A 491 27.15 3.00 14.54
CA LEU A 491 28.58 3.23 14.30
C LEU A 491 28.91 2.67 12.92
N ARG A 492 29.25 3.56 11.98
CA ARG A 492 29.53 3.25 10.59
C ARG A 492 31.02 3.32 10.30
N PHE A 493 31.54 2.26 9.77
CA PHE A 493 32.92 2.15 9.27
C PHE A 493 32.90 2.07 7.75
N LYS A 494 33.71 2.89 7.07
CA LYS A 494 33.89 2.86 5.62
C LYS A 494 35.34 3.08 5.28
N LYS A 495 35.96 2.10 4.60
CA LYS A 495 37.36 2.21 4.20
C LYS A 495 37.63 1.51 2.87
N SER A 496 38.39 2.14 2.03
CA SER A 496 38.87 1.60 0.76
C SER A 496 40.39 1.54 0.76
N TRP A 497 40.94 0.46 0.20
CA TRP A 497 42.38 0.30 -0.03
C TRP A 497 42.65 -0.54 -1.30
N GLY A 498 43.27 0.07 -2.27
CA GLY A 498 43.44 -0.51 -3.61
C GLY A 498 42.08 -0.85 -4.20
N LYS A 499 41.87 -2.13 -4.52
CA LYS A 499 40.60 -2.65 -5.11
C LYS A 499 39.60 -3.14 -4.06
N HIS A 500 39.90 -3.03 -2.78
CA HIS A 500 39.06 -3.52 -1.70
C HIS A 500 38.27 -2.39 -1.07
N ASN A 501 36.97 -2.55 -0.95
CA ASN A 501 36.07 -1.64 -0.23
C ASN A 501 35.35 -2.40 0.87
N VAL A 502 35.41 -1.89 2.10
CA VAL A 502 34.70 -2.44 3.25
C VAL A 502 33.80 -1.38 3.86
N ASN A 503 32.53 -1.73 4.04
CA ASN A 503 31.59 -0.95 4.82
C ASN A 503 31.05 -1.86 5.95
N ALA A 504 31.14 -1.39 7.17
CA ALA A 504 30.59 -2.11 8.33
C ALA A 504 29.71 -1.18 9.16
N LEU A 505 28.73 -1.77 9.80
CA LEU A 505 27.76 -1.09 10.64
C LEU A 505 27.59 -1.91 11.93
N LEU A 506 27.65 -1.23 13.09
CA LEU A 506 27.21 -1.77 14.37
C LEU A 506 26.11 -0.85 14.91
N ALA A 507 25.00 -1.41 15.38
CA ALA A 507 23.87 -0.60 15.78
C ALA A 507 23.12 -1.15 17.00
N TYR A 508 22.51 -0.22 17.74
CA TYR A 508 21.52 -0.47 18.77
C TYR A 508 20.24 0.31 18.42
N GLU A 509 19.10 -0.38 18.41
CA GLU A 509 17.79 0.19 18.13
C GLU A 509 16.83 -0.08 19.30
N PHE A 510 16.11 0.94 19.69
CA PHE A 510 14.99 0.83 20.62
C PHE A 510 13.74 1.45 20.00
N ASN A 511 12.62 0.76 20.13
CA ASN A 511 11.31 1.20 19.62
C ASN A 511 10.23 0.75 20.59
N ASP A 512 9.42 1.67 21.10
CA ASP A 512 8.25 1.36 21.90
C ASP A 512 7.00 2.07 21.38
N TYR A 513 5.89 1.55 21.81
CA TYR A 513 4.58 1.99 21.41
C TYR A 513 3.62 1.87 22.57
N GLU A 514 2.89 2.93 22.83
CA GLU A 514 1.80 2.96 23.79
C GLU A 514 0.54 3.48 23.10
N MET A 515 -0.60 2.84 23.39
CA MET A 515 -1.90 3.23 22.87
C MET A 515 -2.92 3.29 24.00
N LYS A 516 -3.72 4.33 23.97
CA LYS A 516 -4.91 4.50 24.81
C LYS A 516 -6.14 4.62 23.92
N TYR A 517 -7.13 3.80 24.22
CA TYR A 517 -8.43 3.83 23.59
C TYR A 517 -9.48 4.20 24.64
N THR A 518 -10.46 5.01 24.26
CA THR A 518 -11.62 5.35 25.08
C THR A 518 -12.82 5.43 24.15
N ASP A 519 -13.91 4.80 24.52
CA ASP A 519 -15.20 4.94 23.87
C ASP A 519 -16.29 5.27 24.91
N VAL A 520 -17.15 6.16 24.52
CA VAL A 520 -18.28 6.61 25.34
C VAL A 520 -19.51 6.67 24.44
N TYR A 521 -20.63 6.15 24.91
CA TYR A 521 -21.90 6.46 24.27
C TYR A 521 -23.02 6.67 25.31
N ALA A 522 -23.96 7.51 24.92
CA ALA A 522 -25.13 7.84 25.70
C ALA A 522 -26.38 7.84 24.82
N THR A 523 -27.52 7.71 25.42
CA THR A 523 -28.81 7.62 24.77
C THR A 523 -29.87 8.51 25.44
N GLY A 524 -31.03 8.69 24.81
CA GLY A 524 -32.09 9.50 25.35
C GLY A 524 -31.87 10.99 25.08
N PHE A 525 -31.78 11.37 23.84
CA PHE A 525 -31.61 12.76 23.42
C PHE A 525 -32.92 13.41 22.96
N ILE A 526 -32.97 14.71 23.02
CA ILE A 526 -33.94 15.49 22.23
C ILE A 526 -33.38 15.69 20.82
N SER A 527 -34.19 15.48 19.80
CA SER A 527 -33.78 15.65 18.38
C SER A 527 -33.05 16.98 18.18
N GLY A 528 -31.86 16.92 17.54
CA GLY A 528 -30.99 18.06 17.29
C GLY A 528 -30.04 18.41 18.44
N PHE A 529 -30.05 17.67 19.57
CA PHE A 529 -29.06 17.83 20.66
C PHE A 529 -28.16 16.60 20.68
N GLU A 530 -26.85 16.81 20.66
CA GLU A 530 -25.84 15.76 20.52
C GLU A 530 -24.81 15.71 21.65
N ASP A 531 -24.74 16.74 22.48
CA ASP A 531 -23.81 16.80 23.59
C ASP A 531 -24.17 15.81 24.72
N PHE A 532 -23.19 15.08 25.24
CA PHE A 532 -23.38 14.09 26.31
C PHE A 532 -24.12 14.63 27.55
N MET A 533 -23.96 15.93 27.81
CA MET A 533 -24.68 16.59 28.90
C MET A 533 -26.21 16.61 28.72
N THR A 534 -26.68 16.47 27.49
CA THR A 534 -28.12 16.49 27.14
C THR A 534 -28.72 15.08 27.10
N ALA A 535 -27.92 14.04 27.29
CA ALA A 535 -28.38 12.65 27.32
C ALA A 535 -29.15 12.32 28.63
N ALA A 536 -30.24 11.62 28.47
CA ALA A 536 -30.99 11.11 29.64
C ALA A 536 -30.28 9.93 30.33
N LYS A 537 -29.47 9.15 29.56
CA LYS A 537 -28.86 7.94 30.08
C LYS A 537 -27.42 7.76 29.53
N PRO A 538 -26.38 7.79 30.37
CA PRO A 538 -25.06 7.27 30.01
C PRO A 538 -25.15 5.74 29.93
N GLU A 539 -24.77 5.18 28.77
CA GLU A 539 -24.86 3.74 28.54
C GLU A 539 -23.53 3.04 28.74
N MET A 540 -22.45 3.62 28.23
CA MET A 540 -21.14 3.02 28.28
C MET A 540 -20.05 4.08 28.40
N ALA A 541 -19.09 3.83 29.25
CA ALA A 541 -17.80 4.47 29.28
C ALA A 541 -16.76 3.35 29.39
N ASN A 542 -16.02 3.11 28.30
CA ASN A 542 -15.06 2.01 28.20
C ASN A 542 -13.69 2.57 27.84
N GLY A 543 -12.65 1.83 28.15
CA GLY A 543 -11.31 2.24 27.76
C GLY A 543 -10.26 1.22 28.20
N TYR A 544 -9.18 1.20 27.43
CA TYR A 544 -8.04 0.33 27.71
C TYR A 544 -6.72 0.94 27.23
N ARG A 545 -5.65 0.40 27.72
CA ARG A 545 -4.29 0.74 27.27
C ARG A 545 -3.57 -0.50 26.79
N THR A 546 -2.78 -0.34 25.75
CA THR A 546 -1.88 -1.38 25.27
C THR A 546 -0.51 -0.79 25.01
N ALA A 547 0.52 -1.60 25.23
CA ALA A 547 1.90 -1.20 24.97
C ALA A 547 2.75 -2.38 24.55
N TRP A 548 3.81 -2.09 23.80
CA TRP A 548 4.88 -3.03 23.49
C TRP A 548 6.21 -2.27 23.39
N ALA A 549 7.29 -3.00 23.61
CA ALA A 549 8.63 -2.50 23.44
C ALA A 549 9.50 -3.52 22.72
N LYS A 550 10.42 -3.03 21.89
CA LYS A 550 11.41 -3.78 21.12
C LYS A 550 12.80 -3.16 21.33
N GLN A 551 13.80 -3.99 21.53
CA GLN A 551 15.21 -3.59 21.48
C GLN A 551 15.97 -4.53 20.57
N SER A 552 16.97 -4.01 19.87
CA SER A 552 17.68 -4.75 18.85
C SER A 552 19.15 -4.39 18.82
N TYR A 553 19.98 -5.41 18.61
CA TYR A 553 21.42 -5.26 18.37
C TYR A 553 21.72 -5.86 17.00
N PHE A 554 22.40 -5.13 16.14
CA PHE A 554 22.70 -5.66 14.82
C PHE A 554 24.01 -5.15 14.25
N THR A 555 24.55 -5.92 13.32
CA THR A 555 25.75 -5.58 12.56
C THR A 555 25.57 -6.01 11.11
N GLN A 556 26.14 -5.24 10.20
CA GLN A 556 26.16 -5.54 8.78
C GLN A 556 27.56 -5.27 8.24
N TRP A 557 28.06 -6.18 7.43
CA TRP A 557 29.37 -6.12 6.79
C TRP A 557 29.19 -6.26 5.29
N ARG A 558 29.73 -5.34 4.53
CA ARG A 558 29.72 -5.33 3.08
C ARG A 558 31.15 -5.27 2.58
N TYR A 559 31.46 -6.11 1.65
CA TYR A 559 32.75 -6.20 1.00
C TYR A 559 32.57 -6.14 -0.51
N ASP A 560 33.39 -5.32 -1.15
CA ASP A 560 33.46 -5.19 -2.60
C ASP A 560 34.92 -5.31 -3.03
N TYR A 561 35.16 -6.13 -4.03
CA TYR A 561 36.46 -6.28 -4.68
C TYR A 561 36.37 -5.86 -6.15
N ASP A 562 36.99 -4.71 -6.48
CA ASP A 562 37.16 -4.21 -7.84
C ASP A 562 35.85 -4.03 -8.63
N SER A 563 34.72 -3.74 -7.91
CA SER A 563 33.37 -3.68 -8.47
C SER A 563 32.95 -4.95 -9.23
N ARG A 564 33.60 -6.08 -8.96
CA ARG A 564 33.35 -7.40 -9.58
C ARG A 564 32.63 -8.36 -8.64
N TYR A 565 33.15 -8.52 -7.43
CA TYR A 565 32.63 -9.44 -6.44
C TYR A 565 32.14 -8.68 -5.22
N TYR A 566 30.90 -8.93 -4.86
CA TYR A 566 30.26 -8.33 -3.71
C TYR A 566 29.85 -9.40 -2.72
N GLY A 567 30.05 -9.14 -1.42
CA GLY A 567 29.61 -9.97 -0.33
C GLY A 567 28.94 -9.14 0.76
N GLU A 568 27.85 -9.65 1.32
CA GLU A 568 27.18 -9.01 2.44
C GLU A 568 26.84 -10.05 3.52
N LEU A 569 27.07 -9.69 4.79
CA LEU A 569 26.70 -10.44 5.98
C LEU A 569 25.93 -9.51 6.93
N SER A 570 24.76 -9.93 7.37
CA SER A 570 23.99 -9.24 8.41
C SER A 570 23.67 -10.19 9.55
N LEU A 571 23.85 -9.73 10.77
CA LEU A 571 23.48 -10.43 11.99
C LEU A 571 22.65 -9.51 12.86
N ARG A 572 21.51 -9.99 13.37
CA ARG A 572 20.60 -9.22 14.21
C ARG A 572 20.01 -10.06 15.33
N ARG A 573 19.91 -9.45 16.50
CA ARG A 573 19.22 -10.00 17.68
C ARG A 573 18.16 -9.05 18.15
N ASP A 574 16.90 -9.46 18.09
CA ASP A 574 15.73 -8.67 18.51
C ASP A 574 15.11 -9.26 19.76
N GLY A 575 14.79 -8.42 20.74
CA GLY A 575 13.96 -8.74 21.88
C GLY A 575 12.66 -7.96 21.82
N ARG A 576 11.51 -8.62 22.04
CA ARG A 576 10.19 -7.98 22.01
C ARG A 576 9.26 -8.48 23.12
N SER A 577 8.51 -7.57 23.71
CA SER A 577 7.63 -7.84 24.85
C SER A 577 6.46 -8.79 24.56
N ASN A 578 6.05 -8.95 23.30
CA ASN A 578 4.93 -9.82 22.88
C ASN A 578 5.20 -11.31 23.10
N PHE A 579 6.47 -11.73 23.15
CA PHE A 579 6.85 -13.14 23.23
C PHE A 579 7.02 -13.64 24.65
N GLY A 580 6.94 -14.95 24.80
CA GLY A 580 7.09 -15.63 26.07
C GLY A 580 8.42 -15.32 26.78
N SER A 581 8.41 -15.32 28.10
CA SER A 581 9.59 -14.98 28.91
C SER A 581 10.83 -15.81 28.57
N ASN A 582 10.64 -17.06 28.14
CA ASN A 582 11.72 -17.98 27.78
C ASN A 582 12.30 -17.69 26.37
N ASN A 583 11.55 -17.03 25.48
CA ASN A 583 11.90 -16.88 24.07
C ASN A 583 11.73 -15.44 23.54
N ARG A 584 11.93 -14.43 24.41
CA ARG A 584 11.78 -13.01 24.01
C ARG A 584 12.74 -12.59 22.91
N TYR A 585 13.93 -13.20 22.85
CA TYR A 585 14.97 -12.84 21.89
C TYR A 585 15.02 -13.81 20.72
N GLY A 586 14.94 -13.26 19.50
CA GLY A 586 15.16 -13.95 18.24
C GLY A 586 16.50 -13.54 17.62
N ASN A 587 17.19 -14.51 17.00
CA ASN A 587 18.40 -14.25 16.23
C ASN A 587 18.09 -14.44 14.75
N PHE A 588 18.51 -13.46 13.93
CA PHE A 588 18.26 -13.39 12.48
C PHE A 588 19.60 -13.13 11.79
N PHE A 589 19.75 -13.63 10.58
CA PHE A 589 20.96 -13.46 9.81
C PHE A 589 20.69 -13.46 8.31
N SER A 590 21.57 -12.86 7.53
CA SER A 590 21.62 -13.07 6.09
C SER A 590 23.05 -13.10 5.59
N VAL A 591 23.27 -13.86 4.54
CA VAL A 591 24.47 -13.88 3.74
C VAL A 591 24.08 -13.76 2.27
N SER A 592 24.77 -12.92 1.53
CA SER A 592 24.51 -12.78 0.11
C SER A 592 25.79 -12.43 -0.65
N GLY A 593 25.77 -12.70 -1.94
CA GLY A 593 26.86 -12.38 -2.83
C GLY A 593 26.34 -11.98 -4.21
N ALA A 594 27.15 -11.19 -4.91
CA ALA A 594 26.89 -10.85 -6.29
C ALA A 594 28.19 -10.84 -7.09
N TRP A 595 28.07 -11.16 -8.37
CA TRP A 595 29.16 -11.19 -9.33
C TRP A 595 28.78 -10.39 -10.58
N ASN A 596 29.50 -9.28 -10.82
CA ASN A 596 29.40 -8.51 -12.06
C ASN A 596 30.29 -9.12 -13.13
N ILE A 597 29.73 -9.98 -13.96
CA ILE A 597 30.44 -10.71 -15.02
C ILE A 597 30.98 -9.76 -16.07
N ASN A 598 30.24 -8.70 -16.40
CA ASN A 598 30.64 -7.71 -17.38
C ASN A 598 31.93 -6.95 -16.99
N ASN A 599 32.30 -6.93 -15.69
CA ASN A 599 33.54 -6.27 -15.24
C ASN A 599 34.77 -7.21 -15.26
N GLU A 600 34.62 -8.46 -15.74
CA GLU A 600 35.73 -9.39 -15.87
C GLU A 600 36.57 -9.09 -17.09
N SER A 601 37.89 -9.19 -16.97
CA SER A 601 38.85 -8.89 -18.03
C SER A 601 38.72 -9.81 -19.27
N TRP A 602 38.16 -11.01 -19.11
CA TRP A 602 37.90 -11.97 -20.19
C TRP A 602 36.56 -11.76 -20.88
N PHE A 603 35.61 -11.00 -20.28
CA PHE A 603 34.30 -10.73 -20.86
C PHE A 603 34.42 -9.57 -21.88
N LYS A 604 34.19 -9.83 -23.14
CA LYS A 604 34.41 -8.86 -24.26
C LYS A 604 33.16 -8.65 -25.12
N ALA A 605 31.98 -8.77 -24.54
CA ALA A 605 30.72 -8.55 -25.26
C ALA A 605 30.27 -7.08 -25.14
N ASP A 606 30.69 -6.21 -26.06
CA ASP A 606 30.42 -4.76 -26.04
C ASP A 606 28.93 -4.38 -26.08
N TRP A 607 28.08 -5.33 -26.47
CA TRP A 607 26.61 -5.15 -26.47
C TRP A 607 25.93 -5.45 -25.13
N VAL A 608 26.68 -5.96 -24.14
CA VAL A 608 26.23 -6.26 -22.77
C VAL A 608 26.78 -5.19 -21.85
N ASP A 609 25.91 -4.30 -21.37
CA ASP A 609 26.31 -3.22 -20.46
C ASP A 609 26.39 -3.71 -19.02
N GLN A 610 25.50 -4.63 -18.64
CA GLN A 610 25.50 -5.25 -17.33
C GLN A 610 25.10 -6.73 -17.45
N LEU A 611 25.82 -7.58 -16.76
CA LEU A 611 25.43 -8.96 -16.49
C LEU A 611 25.88 -9.31 -15.09
N LYS A 612 24.91 -9.38 -14.17
CA LYS A 612 25.14 -9.59 -12.75
C LYS A 612 24.36 -10.78 -12.25
N LEU A 613 25.04 -11.71 -11.59
CA LEU A 613 24.41 -12.82 -10.84
C LEU A 613 24.33 -12.47 -9.37
N ARG A 614 23.22 -12.82 -8.73
CA ARG A 614 22.97 -12.59 -7.29
C ARG A 614 22.50 -13.88 -6.64
N ALA A 615 22.96 -14.13 -5.42
CA ALA A 615 22.46 -15.19 -4.55
C ALA A 615 22.37 -14.71 -3.11
N ALA A 616 21.30 -15.07 -2.43
CA ALA A 616 21.05 -14.65 -1.06
C ALA A 616 20.38 -15.78 -0.26
N PHE A 617 20.80 -15.90 1.00
CA PHE A 617 20.17 -16.80 1.98
C PHE A 617 20.13 -16.10 3.33
N GLY A 618 19.02 -16.28 4.06
CA GLY A 618 18.92 -15.72 5.39
C GLY A 618 17.62 -16.06 6.09
N SER A 619 17.52 -15.61 7.32
CA SER A 619 16.34 -15.75 8.17
C SER A 619 15.84 -14.41 8.66
N VAL A 620 14.53 -14.25 8.68
CA VAL A 620 13.81 -13.10 9.20
C VAL A 620 12.66 -13.57 10.09
N GLY A 621 12.21 -12.70 10.98
CA GLY A 621 11.11 -13.00 11.90
C GLY A 621 9.79 -12.42 11.47
N ASN A 622 8.72 -12.90 12.12
CA ASN A 622 7.40 -12.30 12.08
C ASN A 622 6.81 -12.25 13.49
N VAL A 623 5.87 -11.35 13.70
CA VAL A 623 5.27 -11.06 15.00
C VAL A 623 3.78 -11.42 15.02
N PRO A 624 3.23 -11.78 16.20
CA PRO A 624 1.79 -11.98 16.33
C PRO A 624 1.03 -10.67 16.16
N THR A 625 -0.17 -10.74 15.61
CA THR A 625 -1.09 -9.58 15.56
C THR A 625 -1.60 -9.20 16.95
N SER A 626 -1.74 -10.17 17.86
CA SER A 626 -2.05 -9.91 19.27
C SER A 626 -0.84 -9.33 20.01
N LEU A 627 -1.08 -8.37 20.90
CA LEU A 627 0.00 -7.74 21.69
C LEU A 627 0.41 -8.56 22.92
N TYR A 628 -0.46 -9.40 23.45
CA TYR A 628 -0.23 -10.15 24.69
C TYR A 628 -0.45 -11.68 24.54
N PRO A 629 -0.03 -12.33 23.43
CA PRO A 629 -0.37 -13.73 23.18
C PRO A 629 0.31 -14.71 24.16
N SER A 630 1.39 -14.27 24.81
CA SER A 630 2.15 -15.08 25.78
C SER A 630 1.68 -14.95 27.21
N TYR A 631 0.75 -14.03 27.51
CA TYR A 631 0.27 -13.75 28.88
C TYR A 631 -1.06 -14.44 29.14
N SER A 632 -1.29 -14.79 30.41
CA SER A 632 -2.64 -15.13 30.87
C SER A 632 -3.43 -13.85 31.05
N LEU A 633 -4.62 -13.80 30.47
CA LEU A 633 -5.50 -12.61 30.51
C LEU A 633 -6.81 -12.98 31.18
N TYR A 634 -7.38 -11.99 31.85
CA TYR A 634 -8.67 -12.08 32.52
C TYR A 634 -9.62 -11.00 32.01
N SER A 635 -10.87 -11.36 31.77
CA SER A 635 -11.96 -10.40 31.56
C SER A 635 -12.53 -10.04 32.92
N VAL A 636 -12.52 -8.76 33.26
CA VAL A 636 -12.96 -8.23 34.57
C VAL A 636 -14.34 -7.59 34.54
N GLY A 637 -15.08 -7.72 33.43
CA GLY A 637 -16.43 -7.19 33.27
C GLY A 637 -17.57 -8.13 33.74
N ALA A 638 -17.23 -9.32 34.23
CA ALA A 638 -18.23 -10.26 34.71
C ALA A 638 -18.72 -9.85 36.09
N THR A 639 -20.01 -10.04 36.34
CA THR A 639 -20.61 -9.83 37.66
C THR A 639 -21.15 -11.14 38.20
N TYR A 640 -20.94 -11.39 39.47
CA TYR A 640 -21.55 -12.49 40.22
C TYR A 640 -22.24 -11.93 41.47
N ASN A 641 -23.53 -12.07 41.50
CA ASN A 641 -24.35 -11.54 42.63
C ASN A 641 -23.99 -10.06 42.94
N GLU A 642 -24.02 -9.22 41.88
CA GLU A 642 -23.70 -7.78 41.89
C GLU A 642 -22.24 -7.42 42.25
N ASN A 643 -21.39 -8.40 42.52
CA ASN A 643 -19.97 -8.18 42.78
C ASN A 643 -19.14 -8.34 41.49
N PRO A 644 -18.11 -7.48 41.26
CA PRO A 644 -17.21 -7.63 40.15
C PRO A 644 -16.48 -8.96 40.21
N GLY A 645 -16.48 -9.69 39.10
CA GLY A 645 -15.79 -10.97 38.93
C GLY A 645 -14.77 -10.91 37.80
N ALA A 646 -13.82 -11.84 37.82
CA ALA A 646 -12.86 -12.00 36.77
C ALA A 646 -12.93 -13.42 36.17
N LEU A 647 -13.03 -13.52 34.85
CA LEU A 647 -13.01 -14.78 34.13
C LEU A 647 -11.71 -14.87 33.32
N ILE A 648 -11.10 -16.06 33.30
CA ILE A 648 -9.95 -16.27 32.42
C ILE A 648 -10.39 -16.16 30.97
N SER A 649 -9.73 -15.28 30.20
CA SER A 649 -10.02 -15.06 28.76
C SER A 649 -8.92 -15.61 27.86
N GLN A 650 -7.71 -15.81 28.39
CA GLN A 650 -6.58 -16.41 27.71
C GLN A 650 -5.64 -17.12 28.67
N ILE A 651 -5.20 -18.31 28.31
CA ILE A 651 -4.11 -19.00 29.01
C ILE A 651 -2.77 -18.61 28.34
N GLY A 652 -1.83 -18.14 29.13
CA GLY A 652 -0.52 -17.71 28.67
C GLY A 652 0.39 -18.88 28.26
N ASN A 653 1.32 -18.57 27.37
CA ASN A 653 2.36 -19.51 26.94
C ASN A 653 3.74 -18.85 27.04
N LYS A 654 4.51 -19.23 28.08
CA LYS A 654 5.87 -18.69 28.31
C LYS A 654 6.88 -19.10 27.25
N ASP A 655 6.59 -20.19 26.49
CA ASP A 655 7.45 -20.72 25.44
C ASP A 655 7.08 -20.20 24.04
N LEU A 656 6.10 -19.30 23.94
CA LEU A 656 5.72 -18.70 22.67
C LEU A 656 6.91 -17.94 22.06
N THR A 657 7.27 -18.31 20.83
CA THR A 657 8.45 -17.79 20.12
C THR A 657 8.10 -17.20 18.77
N TRP A 658 9.11 -16.68 18.11
CA TRP A 658 9.07 -16.06 16.81
C TRP A 658 8.68 -17.04 15.70
N GLU A 659 7.82 -16.62 14.78
CA GLU A 659 7.79 -17.25 13.46
C GLU A 659 9.12 -16.96 12.76
N LYS A 660 9.70 -17.94 12.08
CA LYS A 660 10.95 -17.78 11.33
C LYS A 660 10.74 -18.16 9.88
N THR A 661 11.06 -17.21 9.01
CA THR A 661 11.05 -17.40 7.56
C THR A 661 12.49 -17.46 7.06
N TYR A 662 12.87 -18.59 6.47
CA TYR A 662 14.13 -18.76 5.75
C TYR A 662 13.88 -18.52 4.27
N THR A 663 14.60 -17.57 3.70
CA THR A 663 14.48 -17.22 2.28
C THR A 663 15.78 -17.57 1.56
N THR A 664 15.67 -18.32 0.47
CA THR A 664 16.73 -18.52 -0.52
C THR A 664 16.31 -17.81 -1.80
N GLY A 665 17.16 -16.97 -2.35
CA GLY A 665 16.92 -16.25 -3.58
C GLY A 665 18.11 -16.32 -4.51
N VAL A 666 17.85 -16.43 -5.82
CA VAL A 666 18.85 -16.26 -6.88
C VAL A 666 18.28 -15.31 -7.91
N GLY A 667 19.12 -14.48 -8.50
CA GLY A 667 18.67 -13.49 -9.48
C GLY A 667 19.73 -13.16 -10.52
N VAL A 668 19.27 -12.65 -11.63
CA VAL A 668 20.08 -12.16 -12.76
C VAL A 668 19.61 -10.75 -13.09
N ASP A 669 20.54 -9.80 -13.11
CA ASP A 669 20.31 -8.46 -13.68
C ASP A 669 21.12 -8.33 -14.96
N ALA A 670 20.48 -7.98 -16.05
CA ALA A 670 21.11 -7.81 -17.34
C ALA A 670 20.67 -6.51 -18.01
N SER A 671 21.61 -5.83 -18.68
CA SER A 671 21.30 -4.72 -19.58
C SER A 671 22.15 -4.80 -20.84
N PHE A 672 21.58 -4.31 -21.93
CA PHE A 672 22.10 -4.51 -23.26
C PHE A 672 21.96 -3.24 -24.10
N TRP A 673 22.89 -3.06 -25.05
CA TRP A 673 22.86 -2.02 -26.09
C TRP A 673 22.76 -0.61 -25.52
N GLN A 674 23.69 -0.21 -24.65
CA GLN A 674 23.73 1.10 -23.98
C GLN A 674 22.49 1.32 -23.11
N ASN A 675 22.15 0.29 -22.30
CA ASN A 675 20.97 0.24 -21.41
C ASN A 675 19.62 0.42 -22.14
N ARG A 676 19.56 0.12 -23.47
CA ARG A 676 18.29 0.17 -24.21
C ARG A 676 17.35 -0.95 -23.84
N LEU A 677 17.86 -2.10 -23.43
CA LEU A 677 17.09 -3.22 -22.91
C LEU A 677 17.65 -3.61 -21.55
N HIS A 678 16.79 -3.75 -20.56
CA HIS A 678 17.14 -4.27 -19.24
C HIS A 678 16.17 -5.34 -18.82
N ALA A 679 16.70 -6.36 -18.13
CA ALA A 679 15.90 -7.46 -17.59
C ALA A 679 16.40 -7.83 -16.20
N THR A 680 15.46 -8.14 -15.32
CA THR A 680 15.73 -8.70 -14.00
C THR A 680 14.88 -9.95 -13.83
N LEU A 681 15.53 -11.08 -13.53
CA LEU A 681 14.88 -12.35 -13.24
C LEU A 681 15.25 -12.78 -11.83
N ASP A 682 14.26 -13.04 -11.00
CA ASP A 682 14.42 -13.55 -9.64
C ASP A 682 13.66 -14.86 -9.45
N TYR A 683 14.29 -15.83 -8.80
CA TYR A 683 13.68 -17.05 -8.29
C TYR A 683 13.87 -17.11 -6.76
N TYR A 684 12.81 -17.47 -6.02
CA TYR A 684 12.88 -17.52 -4.57
C TYR A 684 12.11 -18.70 -3.98
N ILE A 685 12.58 -19.12 -2.80
CA ILE A 685 11.92 -20.07 -1.91
C ILE A 685 11.89 -19.47 -0.51
N LYS A 686 10.70 -19.30 0.08
CA LYS A 686 10.47 -18.85 1.45
C LYS A 686 9.87 -20.00 2.24
N ASN A 687 10.57 -20.48 3.27
CA ASN A 687 10.08 -21.52 4.19
C ASN A 687 9.81 -20.89 5.56
N THR A 688 8.55 -20.77 5.94
CA THR A 688 8.15 -20.30 7.27
C THR A 688 7.92 -21.48 8.19
N SER A 689 8.45 -21.41 9.39
CA SER A 689 8.30 -22.40 10.45
C SER A 689 7.87 -21.74 11.75
N ASN A 690 7.37 -22.54 12.70
CA ASN A 690 6.87 -22.06 13.98
C ASN A 690 5.72 -21.04 13.81
N ILE A 691 4.82 -21.29 12.87
CA ILE A 691 3.68 -20.40 12.58
C ILE A 691 2.86 -20.22 13.85
N LEU A 692 2.50 -18.98 14.14
CA LEU A 692 1.64 -18.60 15.26
C LEU A 692 0.20 -19.04 14.96
N TYR A 693 -0.35 -19.86 15.84
CA TYR A 693 -1.70 -20.37 15.67
C TYR A 693 -2.44 -20.49 17.00
N GLN A 694 -3.74 -20.19 17.00
CA GLN A 694 -4.63 -20.42 18.11
C GLN A 694 -5.18 -21.84 18.04
N VAL A 695 -4.52 -22.75 18.74
CA VAL A 695 -4.92 -24.16 18.79
C VAL A 695 -6.21 -24.32 19.57
N PRO A 696 -7.29 -24.88 19.00
CA PRO A 696 -8.49 -25.16 19.72
C PRO A 696 -8.24 -26.14 20.89
N VAL A 697 -8.84 -25.86 22.02
CA VAL A 697 -8.79 -26.73 23.22
C VAL A 697 -10.21 -26.98 23.71
N THR A 698 -10.38 -28.01 24.56
CA THR A 698 -11.68 -28.26 25.19
C THR A 698 -12.06 -27.09 26.12
N GLY A 699 -13.29 -26.62 26.02
CA GLY A 699 -13.80 -25.52 26.86
C GLY A 699 -13.79 -25.79 28.36
N LEU A 700 -13.55 -27.02 28.78
CA LEU A 700 -13.40 -27.41 30.18
C LEU A 700 -12.25 -26.72 30.90
N VAL A 701 -11.24 -26.21 30.17
CA VAL A 701 -10.13 -25.44 30.72
C VAL A 701 -10.44 -23.92 30.87
N GLY A 702 -11.68 -23.50 30.59
CA GLY A 702 -12.12 -22.11 30.70
C GLY A 702 -11.81 -21.23 29.50
N VAL A 703 -11.13 -21.75 28.48
CA VAL A 703 -10.84 -21.07 27.22
C VAL A 703 -11.07 -22.02 26.04
N THR A 704 -11.30 -21.49 24.84
CA THR A 704 -11.54 -22.30 23.64
C THR A 704 -10.30 -22.48 22.77
N SER A 705 -9.24 -21.70 23.02
CA SER A 705 -7.99 -21.79 22.27
C SER A 705 -6.78 -21.34 23.09
N ILE A 706 -5.61 -21.80 22.69
CA ILE A 706 -4.30 -21.42 23.26
C ILE A 706 -3.33 -21.09 22.14
N TRP A 707 -2.56 -20.01 22.29
CA TRP A 707 -1.49 -19.64 21.38
C TRP A 707 -0.33 -20.62 21.42
N LYS A 708 0.06 -21.15 20.27
CA LYS A 708 1.23 -22.03 20.09
C LYS A 708 1.95 -21.74 18.79
N ASN A 709 3.22 -22.07 18.72
CA ASN A 709 4.01 -22.08 17.51
C ASN A 709 3.92 -23.46 16.86
N ILE A 710 3.17 -23.56 15.76
CA ILE A 710 2.93 -24.83 15.06
C ILE A 710 2.81 -24.56 13.56
N GLY A 711 3.08 -25.61 12.78
CA GLY A 711 2.89 -25.51 11.34
C GLY A 711 4.11 -24.98 10.58
N LYS A 712 4.11 -25.27 9.29
CA LYS A 712 5.11 -24.85 8.32
C LYS A 712 4.42 -24.50 7.01
N MET A 713 4.95 -23.50 6.33
CA MET A 713 4.45 -23.02 5.04
C MET A 713 5.61 -22.77 4.09
N ARG A 714 5.39 -22.97 2.80
CA ARG A 714 6.35 -22.64 1.76
C ARG A 714 5.70 -21.72 0.72
N ASN A 715 6.42 -20.69 0.33
CA ASN A 715 6.15 -19.92 -0.88
C ASN A 715 7.32 -20.12 -1.86
N THR A 716 7.02 -20.40 -3.11
CA THR A 716 8.00 -20.52 -4.19
C THR A 716 7.52 -19.67 -5.36
N GLY A 717 8.40 -18.87 -5.93
CA GLY A 717 7.98 -18.00 -7.01
C GLY A 717 9.09 -17.57 -7.95
N ILE A 718 8.65 -17.04 -9.08
CA ILE A 718 9.50 -16.45 -10.13
C ILE A 718 8.98 -15.07 -10.47
N GLU A 719 9.88 -14.12 -10.62
CA GLU A 719 9.61 -12.74 -10.96
C GLU A 719 10.47 -12.33 -12.15
N LEU A 720 9.85 -11.76 -13.17
CA LEU A 720 10.54 -11.23 -14.33
C LEU A 720 10.12 -9.78 -14.54
N THR A 721 11.09 -8.89 -14.69
CA THR A 721 10.88 -7.53 -15.15
C THR A 721 11.71 -7.31 -16.41
N VAL A 722 11.11 -6.85 -17.49
CA VAL A 722 11.78 -6.49 -18.74
C VAL A 722 11.36 -5.07 -19.10
N GLY A 723 12.31 -4.23 -19.41
CA GLY A 723 12.05 -2.87 -19.85
C GLY A 723 13.07 -2.42 -20.87
N GLY A 724 12.65 -1.50 -21.75
CA GLY A 724 13.57 -0.99 -22.75
C GLY A 724 13.01 0.14 -23.60
N ASP A 725 13.93 0.84 -24.25
CA ASP A 725 13.65 1.87 -25.23
C ASP A 725 13.47 1.25 -26.61
N ILE A 726 12.23 1.10 -27.06
CA ILE A 726 11.90 0.60 -28.41
C ILE A 726 12.44 1.58 -29.45
N ILE A 727 12.23 2.87 -29.19
CA ILE A 727 12.76 3.96 -30.00
C ILE A 727 13.52 4.90 -29.06
N ARG A 728 14.74 5.29 -29.49
CA ARG A 728 15.54 6.28 -28.75
C ARG A 728 16.25 7.17 -29.76
N THR A 729 15.70 8.36 -29.99
CA THR A 729 16.25 9.40 -30.86
C THR A 729 16.30 10.71 -30.05
N LYS A 730 16.84 11.78 -30.68
CA LYS A 730 16.91 13.10 -30.05
C LYS A 730 15.52 13.65 -29.67
N ASP A 731 14.53 13.45 -30.55
CA ASP A 731 13.19 14.06 -30.39
C ASP A 731 12.12 13.06 -29.92
N LEU A 732 12.39 11.75 -30.03
CA LEU A 732 11.41 10.71 -29.73
C LEU A 732 12.05 9.60 -28.90
N THR A 733 11.52 9.35 -27.72
CA THR A 733 11.83 8.17 -26.91
C THR A 733 10.54 7.40 -26.64
N TRP A 734 10.54 6.12 -26.97
CA TRP A 734 9.44 5.21 -26.64
C TRP A 734 9.96 4.08 -25.77
N ASN A 735 9.56 4.09 -24.50
CA ASN A 735 9.92 3.09 -23.50
C ASN A 735 8.73 2.17 -23.21
N VAL A 736 9.00 0.88 -23.05
CA VAL A 736 8.05 -0.13 -22.60
C VAL A 736 8.66 -0.91 -21.45
N THR A 737 7.91 -1.13 -20.40
CA THR A 737 8.31 -1.98 -19.26
C THR A 737 7.17 -2.93 -18.92
N ALA A 738 7.50 -4.21 -18.74
CA ALA A 738 6.55 -5.24 -18.30
C ALA A 738 7.12 -6.00 -17.11
N ASN A 739 6.26 -6.39 -16.18
CA ASN A 739 6.61 -7.30 -15.12
C ASN A 739 5.58 -8.43 -15.01
N ILE A 740 6.06 -9.61 -14.63
CA ILE A 740 5.26 -10.80 -14.40
C ILE A 740 5.75 -11.46 -13.12
N SER A 741 4.82 -11.94 -12.31
CA SER A 741 5.09 -12.61 -11.05
C SER A 741 4.20 -13.83 -10.90
N HIS A 742 4.80 -14.94 -10.51
CA HIS A 742 4.12 -16.17 -10.12
C HIS A 742 4.53 -16.53 -8.70
N ASN A 743 3.57 -16.90 -7.86
CA ASN A 743 3.83 -17.40 -6.51
C ASN A 743 2.95 -18.62 -6.23
N SER A 744 3.56 -19.68 -5.77
CA SER A 744 2.88 -20.89 -5.27
C SER A 744 3.02 -20.95 -3.76
N ASN A 745 1.90 -20.99 -3.06
CA ASN A 745 1.84 -21.16 -1.61
C ASN A 745 1.47 -22.61 -1.28
N GLU A 746 2.08 -23.20 -0.25
CA GLU A 746 1.83 -24.56 0.15
C GLU A 746 2.00 -24.72 1.67
N LEU A 747 1.00 -25.28 2.31
CA LEU A 747 1.06 -25.65 3.72
C LEU A 747 1.81 -26.98 3.88
N ARG A 748 2.88 -27.00 4.68
CA ARG A 748 3.79 -28.14 4.84
C ARG A 748 3.59 -28.90 6.14
N ASP A 749 3.03 -28.26 7.16
CA ASP A 749 2.78 -28.86 8.47
C ASP A 749 1.69 -28.09 9.21
N LEU A 750 0.92 -28.77 10.04
CA LEU A 750 -0.12 -28.22 10.90
C LEU A 750 -0.06 -28.88 12.28
N TYR A 751 -0.87 -28.40 13.22
CA TYR A 751 -0.95 -29.00 14.52
C TYR A 751 -1.57 -30.40 14.48
N LYS A 752 -1.05 -31.27 15.37
CA LYS A 752 -1.51 -32.65 15.49
C LYS A 752 -2.58 -32.75 16.57
N GLN A 753 -3.67 -33.40 16.22
CA GLN A 753 -4.77 -33.75 17.13
C GLN A 753 -4.73 -35.24 17.43
N ARG A 754 -5.30 -35.65 18.57
CA ARG A 754 -5.52 -37.06 18.82
C ARG A 754 -6.75 -37.56 18.07
N ASP A 755 -6.63 -38.65 17.35
CA ASP A 755 -7.78 -39.37 16.76
C ASP A 755 -8.52 -40.18 17.84
N ALA A 756 -9.58 -40.88 17.43
CA ALA A 756 -10.39 -41.71 18.31
C ALA A 756 -9.57 -42.89 18.94
N ASN A 757 -8.47 -43.28 18.30
CA ASN A 757 -7.59 -44.34 18.75
C ASN A 757 -6.41 -43.82 19.61
N GLY A 758 -6.37 -42.50 19.86
CA GLY A 758 -5.30 -41.88 20.66
C GLY A 758 -4.03 -41.53 19.87
N ASN A 759 -3.98 -41.77 18.55
CA ASN A 759 -2.84 -41.44 17.70
C ASN A 759 -2.82 -39.95 17.39
N TYR A 760 -1.62 -39.37 17.28
CA TYR A 760 -1.46 -37.97 16.81
C TYR A 760 -1.55 -37.90 15.28
N VAL A 761 -2.63 -37.33 14.78
CA VAL A 761 -2.87 -37.13 13.34
C VAL A 761 -3.03 -35.65 13.03
N VAL A 762 -2.60 -35.25 11.85
CA VAL A 762 -2.91 -33.91 11.32
C VAL A 762 -4.30 -33.97 10.71
N LYS A 763 -5.20 -33.14 11.21
CA LYS A 763 -6.54 -32.97 10.61
C LYS A 763 -6.63 -31.63 9.89
N PRO A 764 -7.30 -31.60 8.73
CA PRO A 764 -7.61 -30.32 8.08
C PRO A 764 -8.39 -29.40 9.00
N VAL A 765 -8.17 -28.09 8.85
CA VAL A 765 -8.88 -27.07 9.62
C VAL A 765 -9.76 -26.24 8.68
N LEU A 766 -11.04 -26.14 9.02
CA LEU A 766 -11.98 -25.34 8.28
C LEU A 766 -12.00 -23.89 8.81
N ILE A 767 -11.96 -22.95 7.90
CA ILE A 767 -12.06 -21.52 8.18
C ILE A 767 -13.28 -21.00 7.43
N SER A 768 -14.22 -20.39 8.16
CA SER A 768 -15.36 -19.70 7.56
C SER A 768 -15.04 -18.21 7.43
N ASP A 769 -15.31 -17.65 6.27
CA ASP A 769 -15.06 -16.25 5.97
C ASP A 769 -16.35 -15.43 6.03
N GLY A 770 -16.42 -14.53 6.98
CA GLY A 770 -17.54 -13.60 7.12
C GLY A 770 -18.86 -14.24 7.56
N THR A 771 -19.93 -13.49 7.43
CA THR A 771 -21.30 -13.91 7.72
C THR A 771 -22.21 -13.58 6.54
N SER A 772 -22.99 -14.53 6.06
CA SER A 772 -24.03 -14.33 5.05
C SER A 772 -25.30 -15.04 5.51
N ILE A 773 -26.44 -14.50 5.13
CA ILE A 773 -27.75 -15.07 5.42
C ILE A 773 -27.97 -16.43 4.75
N ALA A 774 -27.22 -16.73 3.69
CA ALA A 774 -27.31 -18.00 2.94
C ALA A 774 -26.08 -18.92 3.19
N GLY A 775 -25.35 -18.68 4.25
CA GLY A 775 -24.11 -19.39 4.56
C GLY A 775 -22.88 -18.73 3.93
N THR A 776 -21.72 -19.06 4.43
CA THR A 776 -20.45 -18.42 4.07
C THR A 776 -19.56 -19.33 3.26
N ALA A 777 -18.66 -18.74 2.46
CA ALA A 777 -17.55 -19.46 1.86
C ALA A 777 -16.68 -20.09 2.94
N GLN A 778 -16.21 -21.29 2.71
CA GLN A 778 -15.28 -21.99 3.59
C GLN A 778 -13.96 -22.22 2.89
N ARG A 779 -12.87 -22.15 3.66
CA ARG A 779 -11.53 -22.53 3.26
C ARG A 779 -11.07 -23.72 4.09
N ILE A 780 -10.09 -24.42 3.55
CA ILE A 780 -9.45 -25.54 4.25
C ILE A 780 -7.96 -25.28 4.38
N LEU A 781 -7.45 -25.48 5.60
CA LEU A 781 -6.03 -25.61 5.84
C LEU A 781 -5.69 -27.10 5.85
N GLU A 782 -5.02 -27.55 4.80
CA GLU A 782 -4.63 -28.94 4.61
C GLU A 782 -3.18 -29.00 4.10
N ILE A 783 -2.42 -30.00 4.55
CA ILE A 783 -1.04 -30.17 4.08
C ILE A 783 -1.03 -30.46 2.58
N GLY A 784 -0.19 -29.75 1.86
CA GLY A 784 -0.06 -29.80 0.40
C GLY A 784 -0.89 -28.73 -0.35
N GLU A 785 -1.82 -28.08 0.33
CA GLU A 785 -2.70 -27.06 -0.27
C GLU A 785 -2.24 -25.63 0.07
N PRO A 786 -2.61 -24.65 -0.78
CA PRO A 786 -2.54 -23.25 -0.42
C PRO A 786 -3.44 -22.90 0.77
N VAL A 787 -3.03 -21.89 1.57
CA VAL A 787 -3.80 -21.46 2.76
C VAL A 787 -5.17 -20.85 2.42
N ASP A 788 -5.39 -20.48 1.18
CA ASP A 788 -6.60 -19.84 0.66
C ASP A 788 -7.42 -20.75 -0.26
N THR A 789 -7.27 -22.07 -0.10
CA THR A 789 -8.04 -23.07 -0.84
C THR A 789 -9.51 -23.08 -0.41
N TYR A 790 -10.41 -22.85 -1.35
CA TYR A 790 -11.85 -22.96 -1.14
C TYR A 790 -12.26 -24.41 -0.94
N TYR A 791 -13.06 -24.66 0.10
CA TYR A 791 -13.62 -25.97 0.44
C TYR A 791 -15.11 -25.86 0.62
N MET A 792 -15.85 -26.27 -0.37
CA MET A 792 -17.27 -25.96 -0.48
C MET A 792 -18.02 -27.14 -1.06
N LYS A 793 -19.36 -27.09 -0.92
CA LYS A 793 -20.24 -27.97 -1.70
C LYS A 793 -20.11 -27.60 -3.17
N GLU A 794 -19.79 -28.59 -4.00
CA GLU A 794 -19.52 -28.36 -5.42
C GLU A 794 -20.82 -28.38 -6.21
N TRP A 795 -21.01 -27.33 -7.00
CA TRP A 795 -22.14 -27.15 -7.89
C TRP A 795 -22.06 -28.10 -9.10
N ALA A 796 -23.14 -28.86 -9.39
CA ALA A 796 -23.20 -29.76 -10.52
C ALA A 796 -24.03 -29.22 -11.69
N GLY A 797 -24.76 -28.12 -11.49
CA GLY A 797 -25.59 -27.52 -12.52
C GLY A 797 -27.09 -27.53 -12.19
N VAL A 798 -27.91 -27.53 -13.22
CA VAL A 798 -29.36 -27.48 -13.14
C VAL A 798 -29.92 -28.77 -13.77
N ASN A 799 -30.85 -29.38 -13.11
CA ASN A 799 -31.56 -30.55 -13.68
C ASN A 799 -32.43 -30.11 -14.87
N PRO A 800 -32.19 -30.60 -16.08
CA PRO A 800 -33.01 -30.23 -17.25
C PRO A 800 -34.49 -30.64 -17.16
N GLU A 801 -34.77 -31.68 -16.39
CA GLU A 801 -36.15 -32.27 -16.30
C GLU A 801 -37.08 -31.39 -15.44
N ASP A 802 -36.59 -30.88 -14.32
CA ASP A 802 -37.43 -30.18 -13.34
C ASP A 802 -36.86 -28.83 -12.86
N GLY A 803 -35.70 -28.39 -13.40
CA GLY A 803 -35.08 -27.10 -13.09
C GLY A 803 -34.47 -26.98 -11.70
N LYS A 804 -34.37 -28.06 -10.94
CA LYS A 804 -33.77 -28.00 -9.60
C LYS A 804 -32.26 -27.78 -9.63
N PRO A 805 -31.72 -27.08 -8.63
CA PRO A 805 -30.30 -27.01 -8.43
C PRO A 805 -29.70 -28.37 -8.09
N GLN A 806 -28.51 -28.66 -8.56
CA GLN A 806 -27.80 -29.91 -8.33
C GLN A 806 -26.38 -29.66 -7.80
N TRP A 807 -25.96 -30.57 -6.92
CA TRP A 807 -24.60 -30.58 -6.33
C TRP A 807 -24.00 -31.97 -6.43
N TYR A 808 -22.70 -32.08 -6.27
CA TYR A 808 -22.02 -33.35 -6.15
C TYR A 808 -22.05 -33.87 -4.70
N MET A 809 -22.17 -35.21 -4.59
CA MET A 809 -22.02 -35.93 -3.32
C MET A 809 -21.22 -37.20 -3.54
N ASP A 810 -20.63 -37.76 -2.49
CA ASP A 810 -20.03 -39.07 -2.51
C ASP A 810 -21.09 -40.10 -2.15
N ASP A 811 -21.26 -41.15 -3.00
CA ASP A 811 -22.13 -42.29 -2.69
C ASP A 811 -21.50 -43.19 -1.61
N ALA A 812 -22.19 -44.25 -1.25
CA ALA A 812 -21.71 -45.23 -0.26
C ALA A 812 -20.39 -45.93 -0.66
N ASN A 813 -20.04 -45.90 -1.95
CA ASN A 813 -18.82 -46.50 -2.50
C ASN A 813 -17.71 -45.45 -2.71
N GLY A 814 -17.96 -44.17 -2.37
CA GLY A 814 -17.02 -43.05 -2.57
C GLY A 814 -16.99 -42.55 -4.00
N ASN A 815 -17.99 -42.89 -4.86
CA ASN A 815 -18.05 -42.29 -6.20
C ASN A 815 -18.77 -40.95 -6.15
N LYS A 816 -18.27 -40.01 -6.94
CA LYS A 816 -18.86 -38.68 -7.11
C LYS A 816 -20.13 -38.76 -7.97
N VAL A 817 -21.28 -38.53 -7.37
CA VAL A 817 -22.61 -38.58 -8.00
C VAL A 817 -23.36 -37.27 -7.77
N VAL A 818 -24.41 -37.03 -8.59
CA VAL A 818 -25.20 -35.80 -8.50
C VAL A 818 -26.38 -35.99 -7.53
N THR A 819 -26.70 -34.96 -6.76
CA THR A 819 -27.87 -34.89 -5.87
C THR A 819 -28.55 -33.53 -5.97
N ASP A 820 -29.88 -33.50 -5.83
CA ASP A 820 -30.70 -32.28 -5.69
C ASP A 820 -30.86 -31.83 -4.23
N SER A 821 -30.25 -32.57 -3.30
CA SER A 821 -30.29 -32.25 -1.86
C SER A 821 -29.02 -31.57 -1.38
N TYR A 822 -29.09 -30.27 -1.10
CA TYR A 822 -27.97 -29.53 -0.56
C TYR A 822 -27.40 -30.13 0.74
N SER A 823 -28.26 -30.68 1.61
CA SER A 823 -27.79 -31.28 2.87
C SER A 823 -26.96 -32.55 2.67
N LYS A 824 -27.22 -33.32 1.59
CA LYS A 824 -26.48 -34.52 1.25
C LYS A 824 -25.20 -34.24 0.47
N ALA A 825 -25.08 -33.04 -0.13
CA ALA A 825 -23.91 -32.67 -0.92
C ALA A 825 -22.61 -32.71 -0.10
N SER A 826 -21.58 -33.27 -0.70
CA SER A 826 -20.21 -33.34 -0.11
C SER A 826 -19.44 -32.05 -0.36
N TYR A 827 -18.44 -31.84 0.48
CA TYR A 827 -17.48 -30.72 0.34
C TYR A 827 -16.28 -31.15 -0.50
N TYR A 828 -15.90 -30.30 -1.44
CA TYR A 828 -14.74 -30.52 -2.31
C TYR A 828 -13.83 -29.29 -2.33
N LYS A 829 -12.56 -29.50 -2.71
CA LYS A 829 -11.64 -28.39 -3.01
C LYS A 829 -12.02 -27.79 -4.36
N CYS A 830 -12.44 -26.54 -4.37
CA CYS A 830 -13.03 -25.88 -5.55
C CYS A 830 -12.11 -24.81 -6.17
N GLY A 831 -10.85 -24.77 -5.78
CA GLY A 831 -9.87 -23.79 -6.26
C GLY A 831 -9.31 -22.91 -5.15
N LYS A 832 -8.71 -21.78 -5.49
CA LYS A 832 -8.03 -20.88 -4.55
C LYS A 832 -8.29 -19.41 -4.87
N ALA A 833 -8.14 -18.54 -3.87
CA ALA A 833 -8.35 -17.11 -4.04
C ALA A 833 -7.15 -16.39 -4.67
N SER A 834 -5.92 -16.79 -4.34
CA SER A 834 -4.72 -16.14 -4.88
C SER A 834 -4.52 -16.41 -6.38
N PRO A 835 -4.10 -15.38 -7.14
CA PRO A 835 -3.84 -15.57 -8.57
C PRO A 835 -2.61 -16.44 -8.82
N ASP A 836 -2.61 -17.14 -9.98
CA ASP A 836 -1.43 -17.86 -10.45
C ASP A 836 -0.37 -16.89 -10.99
N VAL A 837 -0.81 -15.88 -11.74
CA VAL A 837 0.07 -14.91 -12.38
C VAL A 837 -0.52 -13.51 -12.21
N TYR A 838 0.32 -12.55 -11.83
CA TYR A 838 -0.06 -11.15 -11.78
C TYR A 838 1.10 -10.25 -12.19
N GLY A 839 0.77 -9.04 -12.61
CA GLY A 839 1.79 -8.10 -13.04
C GLY A 839 1.23 -6.83 -13.66
N SER A 840 2.11 -6.17 -14.40
CA SER A 840 1.76 -4.94 -15.11
C SER A 840 2.60 -4.76 -16.36
N PHE A 841 2.11 -3.95 -17.27
CA PHE A 841 2.93 -3.36 -18.29
C PHE A 841 2.66 -1.86 -18.43
N SER A 842 3.68 -1.12 -18.73
CA SER A 842 3.61 0.33 -18.92
C SER A 842 4.32 0.73 -20.22
N THR A 843 3.77 1.77 -20.85
CA THR A 843 4.39 2.38 -22.02
C THR A 843 4.48 3.89 -21.80
N SER A 844 5.62 4.47 -22.16
CA SER A 844 5.89 5.91 -22.06
C SER A 844 6.47 6.40 -23.38
N LEU A 845 5.83 7.39 -23.96
CA LEU A 845 6.25 8.02 -25.21
C LEU A 845 6.58 9.49 -24.93
N PHE A 846 7.80 9.88 -25.19
CA PHE A 846 8.27 11.26 -25.09
C PHE A 846 8.55 11.77 -26.49
N TYR A 847 7.85 12.79 -26.93
CA TYR A 847 8.06 13.45 -28.21
C TYR A 847 8.24 14.96 -28.02
N LYS A 848 9.49 15.44 -28.15
CA LYS A 848 9.86 16.82 -27.82
C LYS A 848 9.38 17.18 -26.41
N ASN A 849 8.43 18.10 -26.30
CA ASN A 849 7.89 18.58 -25.04
C ASN A 849 6.66 17.79 -24.56
N PHE A 850 6.13 16.87 -25.37
CA PHE A 850 5.00 16.03 -24.99
C PHE A 850 5.47 14.74 -24.32
N ASP A 851 4.74 14.27 -23.31
CA ASP A 851 4.86 12.95 -22.74
C ASP A 851 3.49 12.28 -22.65
N LEU A 852 3.44 11.01 -23.06
CA LEU A 852 2.28 10.13 -22.94
C LEU A 852 2.68 8.90 -22.16
N GLN A 853 1.95 8.57 -21.10
CA GLN A 853 2.21 7.40 -20.27
C GLN A 853 0.92 6.61 -20.09
N ALA A 854 0.99 5.28 -20.24
CA ALA A 854 -0.11 4.38 -19.94
C ALA A 854 0.38 3.22 -19.07
N ASN A 855 -0.37 2.88 -18.01
CA ASN A 855 -0.05 1.81 -17.10
C ASN A 855 -1.22 0.83 -17.02
N PHE A 856 -0.93 -0.45 -17.24
CA PHE A 856 -1.88 -1.54 -17.19
C PHE A 856 -1.52 -2.49 -16.05
N GLY A 857 -2.52 -3.04 -15.38
CA GLY A 857 -2.36 -4.11 -14.40
C GLY A 857 -3.19 -5.31 -14.81
N TYR A 858 -2.71 -6.52 -14.51
CA TYR A 858 -3.43 -7.76 -14.78
C TYR A 858 -3.22 -8.78 -13.66
N SER A 859 -4.21 -9.67 -13.53
CA SER A 859 -4.20 -10.80 -12.61
C SER A 859 -4.95 -11.96 -13.27
N LEU A 860 -4.41 -13.18 -13.16
CA LEU A 860 -4.93 -14.38 -13.82
C LEU A 860 -4.87 -15.59 -12.89
N GLY A 861 -5.88 -16.47 -12.97
CA GLY A 861 -5.92 -17.77 -12.29
C GLY A 861 -6.42 -17.77 -10.85
N GLY A 862 -6.85 -16.61 -10.32
CA GLY A 862 -7.50 -16.54 -9.02
C GLY A 862 -9.02 -16.72 -9.09
N GLN A 863 -9.64 -16.92 -7.93
CA GLN A 863 -11.10 -17.01 -7.81
C GLN A 863 -11.63 -16.11 -6.69
N ILE A 864 -12.85 -15.66 -6.86
CA ILE A 864 -13.60 -14.84 -5.92
C ILE A 864 -14.91 -15.54 -5.60
N TYR A 865 -15.24 -15.64 -4.31
CA TYR A 865 -16.60 -15.99 -3.90
C TYR A 865 -17.48 -14.73 -3.94
N SER A 866 -18.45 -14.70 -4.87
CA SER A 866 -19.31 -13.55 -5.10
C SER A 866 -20.52 -13.55 -4.18
N TYR A 867 -20.44 -12.80 -3.06
CA TYR A 867 -21.60 -12.57 -2.19
C TYR A 867 -22.67 -11.72 -2.88
N TYR A 868 -22.32 -10.88 -3.84
CA TYR A 868 -23.28 -10.16 -4.67
C TYR A 868 -24.19 -11.13 -5.41
N ARG A 869 -23.62 -12.16 -6.07
CA ARG A 869 -24.43 -13.17 -6.74
C ARG A 869 -25.25 -13.98 -5.76
N GLN A 870 -24.66 -14.40 -4.64
CA GLN A 870 -25.39 -15.18 -3.65
C GLN A 870 -26.64 -14.44 -3.14
N GLU A 871 -26.58 -13.12 -3.05
CA GLU A 871 -27.66 -12.27 -2.56
C GLU A 871 -28.61 -11.83 -3.69
N PHE A 872 -28.08 -11.42 -4.83
CA PHE A 872 -28.85 -10.81 -5.92
C PHE A 872 -29.14 -11.75 -7.10
N ASP A 873 -28.53 -12.95 -7.13
CA ASP A 873 -28.88 -14.06 -8.02
C ASP A 873 -29.33 -15.24 -7.18
N SER A 874 -30.44 -15.03 -6.45
CA SER A 874 -30.87 -15.89 -5.35
C SER A 874 -31.96 -16.91 -5.72
N ASP A 875 -32.32 -17.03 -7.01
CA ASP A 875 -33.38 -17.86 -7.52
C ASP A 875 -34.72 -17.66 -6.78
N GLY A 876 -35.00 -16.44 -6.33
CA GLY A 876 -36.20 -16.04 -5.62
C GLY A 876 -36.15 -16.10 -4.09
N ALA A 877 -34.97 -16.42 -3.48
CA ALA A 877 -34.84 -16.48 -2.02
C ALA A 877 -35.14 -15.14 -1.38
N TYR A 878 -34.69 -14.05 -1.99
CA TYR A 878 -34.81 -12.69 -1.46
C TYR A 878 -35.67 -11.76 -2.30
N ALA A 879 -36.43 -12.32 -3.24
CA ALA A 879 -37.23 -11.51 -4.15
C ALA A 879 -38.34 -10.68 -3.44
N GLY A 880 -38.73 -11.06 -2.21
CA GLY A 880 -39.67 -10.30 -1.39
C GLY A 880 -39.05 -9.12 -0.61
N ASP A 881 -37.72 -9.11 -0.49
CA ASP A 881 -36.99 -8.16 0.41
C ASP A 881 -36.00 -7.30 -0.36
N ARG A 882 -35.47 -7.75 -1.50
CA ARG A 882 -34.35 -7.14 -2.19
C ARG A 882 -34.49 -7.24 -3.69
N ASN A 883 -33.92 -6.22 -4.37
CA ASN A 883 -33.76 -6.26 -5.82
C ASN A 883 -32.85 -7.44 -6.23
N GLN A 884 -32.98 -7.87 -7.47
CA GLN A 884 -32.16 -8.94 -8.03
C GLN A 884 -31.36 -8.43 -9.23
N MET A 885 -30.22 -9.09 -9.50
CA MET A 885 -29.38 -8.73 -10.64
C MET A 885 -29.94 -9.34 -11.95
N LYS A 886 -29.65 -8.66 -13.06
CA LYS A 886 -29.91 -9.18 -14.39
C LYS A 886 -29.01 -10.38 -14.68
N LEU A 887 -29.52 -11.35 -15.43
CA LEU A 887 -28.69 -12.40 -15.95
C LEU A 887 -27.63 -11.82 -16.90
N GLN A 888 -26.38 -12.24 -16.74
CA GLN A 888 -25.28 -11.85 -17.61
C GLN A 888 -25.46 -12.41 -19.02
N LYS A 889 -24.80 -11.82 -19.99
CA LYS A 889 -24.83 -12.33 -21.37
C LYS A 889 -24.36 -13.79 -21.41
N GLY A 890 -25.20 -14.66 -22.00
CA GLY A 890 -24.97 -16.10 -22.10
C GLY A 890 -25.51 -16.90 -20.92
N TRP A 891 -26.03 -16.25 -19.88
CA TRP A 891 -26.78 -16.93 -18.83
C TRP A 891 -28.23 -17.09 -19.21
N SER A 892 -28.85 -18.20 -18.76
CA SER A 892 -30.25 -18.52 -18.96
C SER A 892 -30.84 -19.17 -17.70
N ARG A 893 -32.08 -18.89 -17.43
CA ARG A 893 -32.84 -19.52 -16.35
C ARG A 893 -33.69 -20.65 -16.93
N TRP A 894 -33.81 -21.75 -16.19
CA TRP A 894 -34.68 -22.83 -16.54
C TRP A 894 -36.15 -22.41 -16.44
N GLU A 895 -36.93 -22.67 -17.47
CA GLU A 895 -38.38 -22.35 -17.56
C GLU A 895 -39.25 -23.58 -17.74
N LYS A 896 -38.80 -24.57 -18.50
CA LYS A 896 -39.58 -25.75 -18.84
C LYS A 896 -38.72 -27.01 -18.99
N PRO A 897 -39.32 -28.23 -18.84
CA PRO A 897 -38.62 -29.49 -19.03
C PRO A 897 -37.88 -29.58 -20.38
N GLY A 898 -36.62 -29.98 -20.30
CA GLY A 898 -35.69 -30.05 -21.43
C GLY A 898 -34.79 -28.84 -21.61
N ASP A 899 -34.99 -27.75 -20.87
CA ASP A 899 -34.12 -26.56 -20.92
C ASP A 899 -32.73 -26.85 -20.32
N ILE A 900 -31.68 -26.58 -21.09
CA ILE A 900 -30.30 -26.58 -20.62
C ILE A 900 -29.98 -25.16 -20.16
N ALA A 901 -30.07 -24.91 -18.87
CA ALA A 901 -29.97 -23.59 -18.28
C ALA A 901 -28.76 -23.47 -17.33
N THR A 902 -28.24 -22.27 -17.22
CA THR A 902 -27.14 -21.95 -16.27
C THR A 902 -27.66 -21.70 -14.85
N HIS A 903 -28.94 -21.31 -14.72
CA HIS A 903 -29.60 -20.97 -13.46
C HIS A 903 -30.83 -21.86 -13.25
N PRO A 904 -31.08 -22.26 -11.99
CA PRO A 904 -32.24 -23.04 -11.64
C PRO A 904 -33.56 -22.30 -11.94
N ARG A 905 -34.63 -23.02 -11.85
CA ARG A 905 -35.97 -22.43 -11.84
C ARG A 905 -36.09 -21.41 -10.69
N ALA A 906 -36.78 -20.34 -10.95
CA ALA A 906 -37.04 -19.33 -9.92
C ALA A 906 -38.23 -19.78 -9.05
N MET A 907 -38.03 -19.73 -7.73
CA MET A 907 -39.06 -20.11 -6.75
C MET A 907 -39.14 -19.06 -5.67
N TYR A 908 -40.30 -18.54 -5.33
CA TYR A 908 -40.46 -17.63 -4.18
C TYR A 908 -40.01 -18.32 -2.90
N ASN A 909 -39.20 -17.61 -2.09
CA ASN A 909 -38.49 -18.12 -0.90
C ASN A 909 -37.51 -19.27 -1.20
N ASN A 910 -37.13 -19.48 -2.44
CA ASN A 910 -36.19 -20.49 -2.92
C ASN A 910 -36.23 -21.82 -2.14
N GLN A 911 -37.35 -22.54 -2.26
CA GLN A 911 -37.56 -23.82 -1.56
C GLN A 911 -36.48 -24.85 -1.92
N ASP A 912 -35.93 -24.75 -3.13
CA ASP A 912 -34.88 -25.64 -3.64
C ASP A 912 -33.48 -25.31 -3.08
N LYS A 913 -33.31 -24.20 -2.35
CA LYS A 913 -32.08 -23.79 -1.67
C LYS A 913 -30.88 -23.55 -2.60
N GLY A 914 -31.14 -23.16 -3.87
CA GLY A 914 -30.10 -22.94 -4.88
C GLY A 914 -29.09 -21.85 -4.54
N ASN A 915 -29.44 -20.88 -3.67
CA ASN A 915 -28.59 -19.78 -3.24
C ASN A 915 -27.71 -20.09 -2.02
N LEU A 916 -27.76 -21.31 -1.48
CA LEU A 916 -26.89 -21.68 -0.38
C LEU A 916 -25.40 -21.72 -0.81
N ALA A 917 -24.51 -21.49 0.14
CA ALA A 917 -23.07 -21.37 -0.11
C ALA A 917 -22.50 -22.60 -0.82
N SER A 918 -22.03 -22.42 -2.04
CA SER A 918 -21.47 -23.49 -2.88
C SER A 918 -20.54 -22.89 -3.94
N SER A 919 -19.84 -23.75 -4.68
CA SER A 919 -18.97 -23.31 -5.78
C SER A 919 -19.72 -22.65 -6.94
N ARG A 920 -21.05 -22.64 -6.96
CA ARG A 920 -21.87 -21.85 -7.90
C ARG A 920 -21.49 -20.38 -7.92
N TYR A 921 -21.06 -19.86 -6.77
CA TYR A 921 -20.73 -18.44 -6.58
C TYR A 921 -19.23 -18.15 -6.60
N LEU A 922 -18.39 -19.16 -6.92
CA LEU A 922 -17.00 -18.95 -7.24
C LEU A 922 -16.87 -18.48 -8.69
N GLU A 923 -16.28 -17.33 -8.87
CA GLU A 923 -16.03 -16.72 -10.17
C GLU A 923 -14.54 -16.49 -10.40
N SER A 924 -14.12 -16.41 -11.67
CA SER A 924 -12.75 -15.98 -12.00
C SER A 924 -12.53 -14.56 -11.50
N SER A 925 -11.36 -14.31 -10.90
CA SER A 925 -10.86 -12.96 -10.59
C SER A 925 -9.95 -12.41 -11.68
N ASP A 926 -9.93 -12.99 -12.86
CA ASP A 926 -9.09 -12.57 -13.96
C ASP A 926 -9.48 -11.17 -14.43
N TYR A 927 -8.49 -10.33 -14.63
CA TYR A 927 -8.71 -9.00 -15.20
C TYR A 927 -7.50 -8.44 -15.93
N LEU A 928 -7.78 -7.51 -16.85
CA LEU A 928 -6.87 -6.54 -17.42
C LEU A 928 -7.45 -5.14 -17.21
N LYS A 929 -6.70 -4.26 -16.53
CA LYS A 929 -7.16 -2.92 -16.13
C LYS A 929 -6.22 -1.83 -16.66
N LEU A 930 -6.75 -0.80 -17.32
CA LEU A 930 -6.01 0.44 -17.58
C LEU A 930 -6.07 1.31 -16.33
N ARG A 931 -4.96 1.29 -15.56
CA ARG A 931 -4.86 1.98 -14.27
C ARG A 931 -4.70 3.46 -14.40
N SER A 932 -3.84 3.90 -15.32
CA SER A 932 -3.63 5.31 -15.59
C SER A 932 -3.22 5.55 -17.03
N LEU A 933 -3.71 6.67 -17.57
CA LEU A 933 -3.31 7.24 -18.85
C LEU A 933 -3.05 8.72 -18.61
N THR A 934 -1.84 9.20 -18.90
CA THR A 934 -1.44 10.59 -18.69
C THR A 934 -0.86 11.18 -19.96
N LEU A 935 -1.29 12.37 -20.34
CA LEU A 935 -0.71 13.22 -21.38
C LEU A 935 -0.18 14.48 -20.72
N GLY A 936 1.11 14.76 -20.89
CA GLY A 936 1.78 15.94 -20.37
C GLY A 936 2.40 16.80 -21.45
N TYR A 937 2.57 18.08 -21.16
CA TYR A 937 3.30 19.04 -21.97
C TYR A 937 4.20 19.91 -21.10
N ASN A 938 5.50 19.96 -21.43
CA ASN A 938 6.50 20.72 -20.72
C ASN A 938 6.80 22.03 -21.49
N PHE A 939 6.59 23.17 -20.84
CA PHE A 939 6.88 24.48 -21.40
C PHE A 939 8.34 24.88 -21.11
N ASP A 940 9.07 25.32 -22.11
CA ASP A 940 10.39 25.95 -21.90
C ASP A 940 10.20 27.45 -21.61
N LEU A 941 10.23 27.82 -20.35
CA LEU A 941 10.03 29.18 -19.86
C LEU A 941 11.22 29.71 -19.08
N LYS A 942 12.39 29.11 -19.24
CA LYS A 942 13.64 29.50 -18.53
C LYS A 942 13.98 30.98 -18.68
N LYS A 943 13.64 31.57 -19.84
CA LYS A 943 13.81 33.02 -20.11
C LYS A 943 13.03 33.93 -19.15
N TYR A 944 11.99 33.40 -18.52
CA TYR A 944 11.13 34.14 -17.59
C TYR A 944 11.42 33.80 -16.11
N GLY A 945 12.54 33.10 -15.82
CA GLY A 945 12.89 32.68 -14.48
C GLY A 945 12.15 31.43 -13.99
N ILE A 946 11.33 30.82 -14.84
CA ILE A 946 10.60 29.58 -14.53
C ILE A 946 11.46 28.39 -14.98
N GLN A 947 11.88 27.56 -14.02
CA GLN A 947 12.73 26.39 -14.30
C GLN A 947 11.93 25.30 -15.02
N THR A 948 10.72 25.01 -14.52
CA THR A 948 9.82 24.03 -15.12
C THR A 948 8.37 24.49 -15.03
N LEU A 949 7.62 24.33 -16.12
CA LEU A 949 6.16 24.37 -16.12
C LEU A 949 5.66 23.17 -16.91
N ARG A 950 4.95 22.24 -16.27
CA ARG A 950 4.30 21.12 -16.92
C ARG A 950 2.80 21.15 -16.69
N LEU A 951 2.03 21.06 -17.75
CA LEU A 951 0.59 20.80 -17.71
C LEU A 951 0.33 19.34 -18.04
N SER A 952 -0.60 18.71 -17.33
CA SER A 952 -0.98 17.33 -17.59
C SER A 952 -2.49 17.10 -17.50
N VAL A 953 -2.95 16.12 -18.27
CA VAL A 953 -4.28 15.54 -18.19
C VAL A 953 -4.12 14.08 -17.93
N SER A 954 -4.78 13.53 -16.90
CA SER A 954 -4.72 12.11 -16.61
C SER A 954 -6.11 11.52 -16.36
N GLY A 955 -6.23 10.22 -16.69
CA GLY A 955 -7.37 9.40 -16.37
C GLY A 955 -6.92 8.16 -15.59
N GLU A 956 -7.66 7.80 -14.53
CA GLU A 956 -7.36 6.65 -13.69
C GLU A 956 -8.52 5.67 -13.70
N ASN A 957 -8.20 4.35 -13.68
CA ASN A 957 -9.15 3.24 -13.70
C ASN A 957 -10.17 3.34 -14.84
N LEU A 958 -9.70 3.70 -16.06
CA LEU A 958 -10.57 4.04 -17.19
C LEU A 958 -11.42 2.87 -17.67
N PHE A 959 -10.85 1.64 -17.69
CA PHE A 959 -11.60 0.43 -18.00
C PHE A 959 -10.99 -0.80 -17.33
N THR A 960 -11.82 -1.82 -17.13
CA THR A 960 -11.44 -3.16 -16.67
C THR A 960 -12.09 -4.18 -17.61
N ILE A 961 -11.31 -5.12 -18.13
CA ILE A 961 -11.77 -6.27 -18.90
C ILE A 961 -11.76 -7.44 -17.93
N THR A 962 -12.91 -8.05 -17.66
CA THR A 962 -13.07 -9.16 -16.72
C THR A 962 -14.41 -9.85 -16.98
N ASP A 963 -14.47 -11.15 -16.71
CA ASP A 963 -15.70 -11.94 -16.71
C ASP A 963 -16.38 -11.96 -15.33
N TYR A 964 -15.78 -11.33 -14.32
CA TYR A 964 -16.39 -11.22 -12.99
C TYR A 964 -17.70 -10.43 -13.06
N SER A 965 -18.77 -11.02 -12.52
CA SER A 965 -20.13 -10.46 -12.62
C SER A 965 -20.40 -9.32 -11.62
N GLY A 966 -19.52 -9.10 -10.66
CA GLY A 966 -19.64 -8.08 -9.62
C GLY A 966 -19.08 -6.71 -10.01
N VAL A 967 -18.81 -5.90 -8.99
CA VAL A 967 -18.41 -4.50 -9.15
C VAL A 967 -16.97 -4.35 -9.65
N ASP A 968 -16.00 -5.02 -9.03
CA ASP A 968 -14.59 -4.98 -9.40
C ASP A 968 -13.86 -6.20 -8.85
N PRO A 969 -13.13 -6.97 -9.67
CA PRO A 969 -12.44 -8.18 -9.23
C PRO A 969 -11.25 -7.90 -8.29
N GLU A 970 -10.78 -6.68 -8.17
CA GLU A 970 -9.72 -6.30 -7.23
C GLU A 970 -10.22 -5.90 -5.83
N LEU A 971 -11.48 -5.48 -5.69
CA LEU A 971 -12.03 -4.96 -4.45
C LEU A 971 -12.39 -5.99 -3.36
N PRO A 972 -12.50 -7.29 -3.63
CA PRO A 972 -12.93 -8.25 -2.62
C PRO A 972 -11.94 -8.49 -1.48
N ALA A 973 -10.70 -8.10 -1.65
CA ALA A 973 -9.70 -8.23 -0.62
C ALA A 973 -9.83 -7.10 0.41
N GLY A 974 -10.83 -7.20 1.28
CA GLY A 974 -10.87 -6.38 2.50
C GLY A 974 -9.73 -6.80 3.43
N THR A 975 -9.11 -5.85 4.11
CA THR A 975 -8.34 -6.16 5.32
C THR A 975 -9.36 -6.38 6.43
N ASN A 976 -9.20 -7.47 7.18
CA ASN A 976 -9.88 -7.55 8.47
C ASN A 976 -9.29 -6.47 9.40
N ASP A 977 -9.95 -6.21 10.54
CA ASP A 977 -9.53 -5.23 11.56
C ASP A 977 -8.09 -5.43 12.09
N LYS A 978 -7.42 -6.50 11.67
CA LYS A 978 -6.05 -6.86 12.04
C LYS A 978 -5.03 -6.65 10.92
N GLY A 979 -5.44 -6.06 9.77
CA GLY A 979 -4.55 -5.86 8.62
C GLY A 979 -4.20 -7.15 7.88
N VAL A 980 -4.91 -8.25 8.13
CA VAL A 980 -4.77 -9.51 7.39
C VAL A 980 -5.64 -9.44 6.17
N LEU A 981 -5.08 -9.68 4.99
CA LEU A 981 -5.86 -9.80 3.77
C LEU A 981 -6.89 -10.94 3.91
N SER A 982 -8.14 -10.56 3.87
CA SER A 982 -9.20 -11.50 3.57
C SER A 982 -9.25 -11.66 2.05
N VAL A 983 -8.45 -12.57 1.53
CA VAL A 983 -8.42 -12.89 0.08
C VAL A 983 -9.65 -13.68 -0.38
N THR A 984 -10.67 -13.83 0.44
CA THR A 984 -11.65 -14.89 0.29
C THR A 984 -13.06 -14.43 0.00
N SER A 985 -13.35 -13.16 0.16
CA SER A 985 -14.70 -12.68 -0.07
C SER A 985 -14.70 -11.30 -0.69
N THR A 986 -15.54 -11.11 -1.68
CA THR A 986 -16.07 -9.77 -1.93
C THR A 986 -16.68 -9.35 -0.61
N GLY A 987 -16.04 -8.47 0.10
CA GLY A 987 -16.66 -7.83 1.26
C GLY A 987 -18.09 -7.51 0.86
N GLY A 988 -19.07 -7.95 1.61
CA GLY A 988 -20.48 -8.01 1.27
C GLY A 988 -21.05 -6.94 0.33
N THR A 989 -22.31 -6.97 0.09
CA THR A 989 -23.05 -6.06 -0.81
C THR A 989 -22.92 -4.55 -0.52
N SER A 990 -22.12 -4.18 0.50
CA SER A 990 -21.92 -2.78 0.93
C SER A 990 -20.56 -2.20 0.55
N VAL A 991 -19.78 -2.86 -0.30
CA VAL A 991 -18.47 -2.35 -0.73
C VAL A 991 -18.65 -1.12 -1.62
N TYR A 992 -17.98 -0.01 -1.25
CA TYR A 992 -17.97 1.20 -2.05
C TYR A 992 -17.32 0.92 -3.42
N PRO A 993 -18.01 1.18 -4.55
CA PRO A 993 -17.49 0.84 -5.88
C PRO A 993 -16.20 1.58 -6.23
N ALA A 994 -15.40 0.98 -7.11
CA ALA A 994 -14.26 1.67 -7.69
C ALA A 994 -14.68 2.94 -8.43
N VAL A 995 -13.79 3.92 -8.51
CA VAL A 995 -14.02 5.19 -9.20
C VAL A 995 -13.11 5.34 -10.41
N ARG A 996 -13.64 5.95 -11.48
CA ARG A 996 -12.85 6.50 -12.58
C ARG A 996 -12.55 7.95 -12.25
N LYS A 997 -11.27 8.37 -12.34
CA LYS A 997 -10.87 9.76 -12.09
C LYS A 997 -10.34 10.39 -13.38
N PHE A 998 -10.63 11.67 -13.55
CA PHE A 998 -10.08 12.52 -14.62
C PHE A 998 -9.49 13.76 -13.97
N MET A 999 -8.18 13.97 -14.15
CA MET A 999 -7.43 15.00 -13.44
C MET A 999 -6.75 15.96 -14.41
N LEU A 1000 -6.67 17.21 -14.02
CA LEU A 1000 -5.83 18.25 -14.61
C LEU A 1000 -4.72 18.57 -13.62
N GLY A 1001 -3.48 18.61 -14.07
CA GLY A 1001 -2.31 18.89 -13.24
C GLY A 1001 -1.48 20.05 -13.78
N VAL A 1002 -0.95 20.86 -12.86
CA VAL A 1002 0.03 21.93 -13.10
C VAL A 1002 1.19 21.73 -12.16
N ASN A 1003 2.40 21.58 -12.68
CA ASN A 1003 3.63 21.55 -11.89
C ASN A 1003 4.50 22.74 -12.32
N LEU A 1004 4.85 23.60 -11.38
CA LEU A 1004 5.59 24.83 -11.60
C LEU A 1004 6.76 24.89 -10.61
N THR A 1005 7.98 25.21 -11.12
CA THR A 1005 9.17 25.44 -10.29
C THR A 1005 9.88 26.72 -10.75
N PHE A 1006 10.19 27.57 -9.77
CA PHE A 1006 10.97 28.81 -9.93
C PHE A 1006 12.40 28.63 -9.47
#